data_6325031a39f8a2898e70081bebe2f2c6
#
_entry.id   6325031a39f8a2898e70081bebe2f2c6
#
_cell.length_a   1.000
_cell.length_b   1.000
_cell.length_c   1.000
_cell.angle_alpha   90.00
_cell.angle_beta   90.00
_cell.angle_gamma   90.00
#
_symmetry.space_group_name_H-M   'P 1'
#
loop_
_entity.id
_entity.type
_entity.pdbx_description
1 polymer ?
#
loop_
_entity_poly.entity_id
_entity_poly.type
_entity_poly.pdbx_seq_one_letter_code
_entity_poly.pdbx_strand_id
1 'polypeptide(L)'
;MQKKFTVQVRDFQQVHIQKIKPFFVNQRIYYEVTFTAANSKMSKFDRVITFSRYEILSNYAVKLSIRNDSINVLGKDMTIQIIDGWNVSIRPCELDNFADIIGKHSKINTGTKEYSELMRFLTETKMPLSELVVCSEQYYSFVKNQITSQARTTYIFDTLDQCREIILSNKPGCNVLKYLLYHLNNRIIKWQRWNDGCSLLSGLNLSYGCIPFDRMPFCTSLRNHNPRIYDLLDCLSEKGREHELFARHIQNNTEIEGMLFTPQKDIVGFDNIDALISTYNRKLYLPKHEHRKLMTFHDFVYIKGYADDSAFIIQKLRDLATSGIAQYTGSVDSWLNKGSYSIDSPEKKDALRNMFAKSQVALIYGSAGTGKSTLINHISNFFSNQKKLYLANTHPAVDNMRRKVTASNREFNTIASFISEKNQHTECDVLIIDECSTVSNSDMRKVLEKAEFKLLVLVGDVYQIESIYFENWFDIARNFISKDSIFELTHPYRTQNENLLTVWERVRNLDIAILEPMVKSKYSIRLDESIFSHAEEDEIILCLNYDGLYGINNINRFLQNSNPSPAIQWGIGLYKVGDPVLFNESDRFSPLIHNNSKGRIVGIATEEMKIWFEIELDCVINELDAWGYDFELMDASKSGNSIIKFSVDKYRSTDEDDDYCIR
;
A
#
# COMPACT_ATOMS: atom_id res chain seq x y z
N MET A 1 -3.57 34.01 35.11
CA MET A 1 -4.96 33.95 34.58
C MET A 1 -5.06 32.69 33.74
N GLN A 2 -5.56 31.61 34.32
CA GLN A 2 -5.84 30.37 33.56
C GLN A 2 -7.06 30.65 32.65
N LYS A 3 -6.85 30.75 31.35
CA LYS A 3 -7.96 30.68 30.39
C LYS A 3 -8.56 29.29 30.48
N LYS A 4 -9.72 29.16 31.08
CA LYS A 4 -10.58 27.98 30.96
C LYS A 4 -10.94 27.84 29.48
N PHE A 5 -10.22 26.98 28.79
CA PHE A 5 -10.67 26.50 27.48
C PHE A 5 -11.95 25.70 27.72
N THR A 6 -13.05 26.17 27.14
CA THR A 6 -14.31 25.43 27.14
C THR A 6 -14.05 24.15 26.36
N VAL A 7 -14.01 23.03 27.08
CA VAL A 7 -13.84 21.70 26.49
C VAL A 7 -15.10 21.41 25.68
N GLN A 8 -15.05 21.56 24.36
CA GLN A 8 -16.07 21.01 23.48
C GLN A 8 -15.81 19.52 23.35
N VAL A 9 -16.58 18.71 24.06
CA VAL A 9 -16.68 17.27 23.76
C VAL A 9 -17.29 17.17 22.37
N ARG A 10 -16.56 16.61 21.43
CA ARG A 10 -17.03 16.40 20.05
C ARG A 10 -17.37 14.93 19.90
N ASP A 11 -18.62 14.63 19.60
CA ASP A 11 -19.03 13.30 19.16
C ASP A 11 -18.59 13.15 17.70
N PHE A 12 -17.58 12.31 17.48
CA PHE A 12 -17.18 11.95 16.11
C PHE A 12 -18.18 10.98 15.50
N GLN A 13 -18.26 11.02 14.18
CA GLN A 13 -18.87 9.96 13.37
C GLN A 13 -18.20 8.61 13.68
N GLN A 14 -18.78 7.52 13.20
CA GLN A 14 -18.19 6.19 13.34
C GLN A 14 -16.78 6.16 12.76
N VAL A 15 -15.85 5.53 13.48
CA VAL A 15 -14.44 5.40 13.11
C VAL A 15 -13.99 3.95 13.22
N HIS A 16 -13.01 3.55 12.40
CA HIS A 16 -12.31 2.28 12.53
C HIS A 16 -10.97 2.48 13.23
N ILE A 17 -10.73 1.73 14.28
CA ILE A 17 -9.45 1.70 14.97
C ILE A 17 -8.44 0.92 14.11
N GLN A 18 -7.35 1.57 13.75
CA GLN A 18 -6.28 0.99 12.92
C GLN A 18 -5.15 0.37 13.75
N LYS A 19 -4.87 0.98 14.91
CA LYS A 19 -3.77 0.57 15.78
C LYS A 19 -4.00 1.04 17.21
N ILE A 20 -3.64 0.19 18.16
CA ILE A 20 -3.57 0.53 19.59
C ILE A 20 -2.18 0.15 20.07
N LYS A 21 -1.47 1.10 20.68
CA LYS A 21 -0.17 0.86 21.30
C LYS A 21 -0.23 1.24 22.77
N PRO A 22 -0.02 0.28 23.69
CA PRO A 22 0.13 0.61 25.11
C PRO A 22 1.46 1.33 25.35
N PHE A 23 1.45 2.30 26.26
CA PHE A 23 2.65 2.93 26.80
C PHE A 23 2.48 3.26 28.27
N PHE A 24 3.59 3.45 28.98
CA PHE A 24 3.57 3.68 30.41
C PHE A 24 3.96 5.11 30.74
N VAL A 25 3.14 5.76 31.58
CA VAL A 25 3.47 7.06 32.17
C VAL A 25 3.16 6.97 33.68
N ASN A 26 4.16 7.26 34.51
CA ASN A 26 4.00 7.26 35.97
C ASN A 26 3.32 5.99 36.51
N GLN A 27 3.78 4.83 36.08
CA GLN A 27 3.27 3.49 36.47
C GLN A 27 1.82 3.19 36.05
N ARG A 28 1.25 3.99 35.14
CA ARG A 28 -0.07 3.74 34.57
C ARG A 28 0.04 3.43 33.10
N ILE A 29 -0.84 2.54 32.62
CA ILE A 29 -0.96 2.21 31.21
C ILE A 29 -1.86 3.25 30.55
N TYR A 30 -1.41 3.74 29.41
CA TYR A 30 -2.14 4.56 28.46
C TYR A 30 -2.02 3.94 27.09
N TYR A 31 -2.89 4.32 26.18
CA TYR A 31 -2.95 3.82 24.82
C TYR A 31 -2.83 4.95 23.81
N GLU A 32 -1.88 4.84 22.89
CA GLU A 32 -1.89 5.61 21.65
C GLU A 32 -2.85 4.91 20.69
N VAL A 33 -3.92 5.59 20.31
CA VAL A 33 -4.98 5.05 19.46
C VAL A 33 -4.95 5.78 18.13
N THR A 34 -4.73 5.02 17.07
CA THR A 34 -4.79 5.53 15.70
C THR A 34 -6.08 5.05 15.05
N PHE A 35 -6.85 5.96 14.48
CA PHE A 35 -8.11 5.66 13.81
C PHE A 35 -8.30 6.42 12.50
N THR A 36 -9.23 5.94 11.67
CA THR A 36 -9.73 6.62 10.46
C THR A 36 -11.24 6.75 10.55
N ALA A 37 -11.86 7.61 9.75
CA ALA A 37 -13.30 7.52 9.56
C ALA A 37 -13.68 6.10 9.09
N ALA A 38 -14.85 5.62 9.50
CA ALA A 38 -15.34 4.31 9.10
C ALA A 38 -15.87 4.37 7.65
N ASN A 39 -14.99 4.69 6.70
CA ASN A 39 -15.26 4.76 5.27
C ASN A 39 -14.40 3.73 4.53
N SER A 40 -14.92 3.20 3.43
CA SER A 40 -14.24 2.17 2.63
C SER A 40 -13.02 2.69 1.87
N LYS A 41 -12.91 4.00 1.65
CA LYS A 41 -11.84 4.64 0.85
C LYS A 41 -10.73 5.32 1.67
N MET A 42 -10.77 5.24 3.00
CA MET A 42 -9.77 5.86 3.87
C MET A 42 -8.38 5.22 3.70
N SER A 43 -7.37 6.07 3.67
CA SER A 43 -5.99 5.65 3.48
C SER A 43 -5.14 5.82 4.75
N LYS A 44 -3.90 5.34 4.68
CA LYS A 44 -2.94 5.43 5.80
C LYS A 44 -2.64 6.88 6.23
N PHE A 45 -2.83 7.83 5.34
CA PHE A 45 -2.57 9.23 5.63
C PHE A 45 -3.77 9.94 6.29
N ASP A 46 -4.97 9.36 6.22
CA ASP A 46 -6.17 9.91 6.87
C ASP A 46 -6.27 9.48 8.34
N ARG A 47 -5.20 8.94 8.88
CA ARG A 47 -5.13 8.48 10.26
C ARG A 47 -5.02 9.64 11.23
N VAL A 48 -5.84 9.59 12.27
CA VAL A 48 -5.80 10.49 13.40
C VAL A 48 -5.20 9.77 14.60
N ILE A 49 -4.28 10.43 15.29
CA ILE A 49 -3.63 9.90 16.50
C ILE A 49 -4.25 10.57 17.71
N THR A 50 -4.66 9.75 18.67
CA THR A 50 -5.27 10.17 19.93
C THR A 50 -4.72 9.34 21.08
N PHE A 51 -5.00 9.79 22.29
CA PHE A 51 -4.57 9.08 23.51
C PHE A 51 -5.79 8.68 24.33
N SER A 52 -5.71 7.51 24.96
CA SER A 52 -6.79 6.95 25.76
C SER A 52 -6.26 6.35 27.06
N ARG A 53 -7.10 6.34 28.10
CA ARG A 53 -6.91 5.51 29.30
C ARG A 53 -7.59 4.15 29.17
N TYR A 54 -8.40 3.98 28.12
CA TYR A 54 -9.20 2.79 27.90
C TYR A 54 -8.60 2.01 26.74
N GLU A 55 -8.59 0.70 26.87
CA GLU A 55 -8.42 -0.20 25.74
C GLU A 55 -9.72 -0.28 24.96
N ILE A 56 -9.68 0.02 23.67
CA ILE A 56 -10.82 0.13 22.79
C ILE A 56 -10.91 -1.10 21.92
N LEU A 57 -12.11 -1.64 21.68
CA LEU A 57 -12.31 -2.75 20.76
C LEU A 57 -12.00 -2.28 19.33
N SER A 58 -11.10 -2.97 18.63
CA SER A 58 -10.63 -2.60 17.30
C SER A 58 -11.30 -3.37 16.14
N ASN A 59 -12.13 -4.34 16.47
CA ASN A 59 -12.75 -5.25 15.50
C ASN A 59 -13.90 -4.61 14.72
N TYR A 60 -14.49 -3.57 15.26
CA TYR A 60 -15.69 -2.92 14.73
C TYR A 60 -15.53 -1.41 14.66
N ALA A 61 -16.39 -0.77 13.89
CA ALA A 61 -16.55 0.66 13.97
C ALA A 61 -17.00 1.08 15.37
N VAL A 62 -16.45 2.18 15.86
CA VAL A 62 -16.74 2.76 17.18
C VAL A 62 -17.08 4.24 17.07
N LYS A 63 -17.86 4.74 18.01
CA LYS A 63 -18.02 6.18 18.26
C LYS A 63 -17.09 6.56 19.39
N LEU A 64 -16.38 7.69 19.22
CA LEU A 64 -15.43 8.22 20.20
C LEU A 64 -15.92 9.58 20.72
N SER A 65 -15.86 9.78 22.03
CA SER A 65 -15.97 11.10 22.65
C SER A 65 -14.57 11.65 22.87
N ILE A 66 -14.23 12.72 22.16
CA ILE A 66 -12.85 13.25 22.10
C ILE A 66 -12.84 14.70 22.61
N ARG A 67 -11.89 15.01 23.48
CA ARG A 67 -11.54 16.37 23.88
C ARG A 67 -10.15 16.75 23.38
N ASN A 68 -9.95 18.04 23.17
CA ASN A 68 -8.63 18.59 22.91
C ASN A 68 -7.90 18.86 24.22
N ASP A 69 -6.61 18.59 24.25
CA ASP A 69 -5.68 18.91 25.31
C ASP A 69 -4.38 19.46 24.69
N SER A 70 -3.45 19.92 25.47
CA SER A 70 -2.15 20.38 24.95
C SER A 70 -1.01 19.72 25.70
N ILE A 71 0.04 19.42 24.93
CA ILE A 71 1.32 18.96 25.47
C ILE A 71 2.43 19.85 24.93
N ASN A 72 3.50 20.01 25.71
CA ASN A 72 4.69 20.68 25.23
C ASN A 72 5.59 19.66 24.52
N VAL A 73 5.85 19.87 23.23
CA VAL A 73 6.73 19.05 22.42
C VAL A 73 7.81 19.95 21.82
N LEU A 74 9.07 19.68 22.15
CA LEU A 74 10.21 20.42 21.67
C LEU A 74 10.07 21.95 21.88
N GLY A 75 9.56 22.36 23.03
CA GLY A 75 9.38 23.77 23.38
C GLY A 75 8.12 24.45 22.85
N LYS A 76 7.33 23.79 21.99
CA LYS A 76 6.06 24.28 21.45
C LYS A 76 4.87 23.58 22.08
N ASP A 77 3.83 24.34 22.41
CA ASP A 77 2.58 23.76 22.87
C ASP A 77 1.78 23.23 21.67
N MET A 78 1.48 21.95 21.75
CA MET A 78 0.80 21.22 20.68
C MET A 78 -0.53 20.69 21.15
N THR A 79 -1.55 20.87 20.30
CA THR A 79 -2.86 20.31 20.57
C THR A 79 -2.86 18.81 20.29
N ILE A 80 -3.19 18.02 21.32
CA ILE A 80 -3.45 16.59 21.21
C ILE A 80 -4.93 16.31 21.44
N GLN A 81 -5.36 15.12 21.03
CA GLN A 81 -6.72 14.65 21.25
C GLN A 81 -6.71 13.49 22.25
N ILE A 82 -7.65 13.55 23.20
CA ILE A 82 -7.81 12.55 24.26
C ILE A 82 -9.20 11.94 24.15
N ILE A 83 -9.27 10.60 24.13
CA ILE A 83 -10.53 9.86 24.17
C ILE A 83 -10.99 9.75 25.61
N ASP A 84 -12.13 10.37 25.92
CA ASP A 84 -12.77 10.33 27.24
C ASP A 84 -13.84 9.22 27.34
N GLY A 85 -14.34 8.73 26.21
CA GLY A 85 -15.32 7.64 26.15
C GLY A 85 -15.40 7.02 24.76
N TRP A 86 -15.93 5.79 24.68
CA TRP A 86 -16.14 5.09 23.42
C TRP A 86 -17.30 4.11 23.53
N ASN A 87 -17.94 3.84 22.40
CA ASN A 87 -18.98 2.82 22.27
C ASN A 87 -18.83 2.11 20.93
N VAL A 88 -19.07 0.80 20.89
CA VAL A 88 -19.21 0.08 19.62
C VAL A 88 -20.37 0.65 18.84
N SER A 89 -20.17 0.87 17.56
CA SER A 89 -21.20 1.40 16.65
C SER A 89 -20.92 0.88 15.25
N ILE A 90 -21.24 -0.39 15.02
CA ILE A 90 -21.10 -1.05 13.72
C ILE A 90 -21.97 -0.30 12.71
N ARG A 91 -21.44 -0.03 11.53
CA ARG A 91 -22.20 0.68 10.48
C ARG A 91 -23.35 -0.20 10.00
N PRO A 92 -24.58 0.36 9.83
CA PRO A 92 -25.69 -0.40 9.25
C PRO A 92 -25.35 -1.09 7.94
N CYS A 93 -24.64 -0.41 7.02
CA CYS A 93 -24.22 -0.99 5.75
C CYS A 93 -23.28 -2.20 5.90
N GLU A 94 -22.47 -2.28 6.96
CA GLU A 94 -21.61 -3.43 7.23
C GLU A 94 -22.43 -4.66 7.61
N LEU A 95 -23.47 -4.47 8.44
CA LEU A 95 -24.38 -5.52 8.84
C LEU A 95 -25.31 -5.94 7.69
N ASP A 96 -25.82 -5.00 6.89
CA ASP A 96 -26.66 -5.27 5.74
C ASP A 96 -25.90 -6.04 4.65
N ASN A 97 -24.71 -5.59 4.27
CA ASN A 97 -23.86 -6.29 3.31
C ASN A 97 -23.41 -7.67 3.81
N PHE A 98 -23.23 -7.84 5.13
CA PHE A 98 -22.93 -9.14 5.72
C PHE A 98 -24.18 -10.07 5.67
N ALA A 99 -25.37 -9.54 5.95
CA ALA A 99 -26.63 -10.30 5.83
C ALA A 99 -26.88 -10.77 4.39
N ASP A 100 -26.55 -9.94 3.40
CA ASP A 100 -26.63 -10.32 1.98
C ASP A 100 -25.76 -11.56 1.64
N ILE A 101 -24.60 -11.75 2.29
CA ILE A 101 -23.79 -12.96 2.11
C ILE A 101 -24.58 -14.23 2.45
N ILE A 102 -25.46 -14.14 3.42
CA ILE A 102 -26.30 -15.27 3.87
C ILE A 102 -27.60 -15.36 3.07
N GLY A 103 -27.82 -14.45 2.12
CA GLY A 103 -29.05 -14.41 1.32
C GLY A 103 -30.22 -13.72 2.03
N LYS A 104 -29.93 -12.93 3.09
CA LYS A 104 -30.97 -12.15 3.79
C LYS A 104 -30.84 -10.68 3.43
N HIS A 105 -31.91 -10.10 2.92
CA HIS A 105 -31.98 -8.66 2.71
C HIS A 105 -32.50 -8.01 3.99
N SER A 106 -31.68 -7.20 4.61
CA SER A 106 -32.02 -6.44 5.80
C SER A 106 -31.94 -4.93 5.53
N LYS A 107 -32.62 -4.14 6.34
CA LYS A 107 -32.45 -2.68 6.42
C LYS A 107 -32.25 -2.33 7.89
N ILE A 108 -31.03 -2.45 8.35
CA ILE A 108 -30.70 -2.21 9.74
C ILE A 108 -30.67 -0.69 9.99
N ASN A 109 -31.33 -0.28 11.06
CA ASN A 109 -31.41 1.11 11.46
C ASN A 109 -30.87 1.29 12.90
N THR A 110 -29.99 2.27 13.09
CA THR A 110 -29.36 2.59 14.39
C THR A 110 -30.39 2.96 15.49
N GLY A 111 -31.60 3.38 15.12
CA GLY A 111 -32.69 3.70 16.05
C GLY A 111 -33.46 2.47 16.57
N THR A 112 -33.15 1.25 16.11
CA THR A 112 -33.84 0.04 16.59
C THR A 112 -33.30 -0.43 17.93
N LYS A 113 -34.16 -1.06 18.73
CA LYS A 113 -33.78 -1.62 20.03
C LYS A 113 -32.76 -2.74 19.89
N GLU A 114 -32.93 -3.64 18.91
CA GLU A 114 -32.00 -4.71 18.63
C GLU A 114 -30.57 -4.16 18.40
N TYR A 115 -30.45 -3.14 17.55
CA TYR A 115 -29.15 -2.53 17.26
C TYR A 115 -28.55 -1.88 18.52
N SER A 116 -29.29 -1.01 19.21
CA SER A 116 -28.77 -0.26 20.35
C SER A 116 -28.35 -1.17 21.51
N GLU A 117 -29.12 -2.21 21.81
CA GLU A 117 -28.82 -3.16 22.87
C GLU A 117 -27.62 -4.08 22.50
N LEU A 118 -27.51 -4.48 21.22
CA LEU A 118 -26.32 -5.22 20.75
C LEU A 118 -25.05 -4.35 20.85
N MET A 119 -25.10 -3.10 20.41
CA MET A 119 -23.94 -2.19 20.51
C MET A 119 -23.51 -1.99 21.96
N ARG A 120 -24.49 -1.85 22.88
CA ARG A 120 -24.21 -1.76 24.31
C ARG A 120 -23.54 -3.05 24.84
N PHE A 121 -24.10 -4.22 24.50
CA PHE A 121 -23.54 -5.51 24.89
C PHE A 121 -22.07 -5.66 24.43
N LEU A 122 -21.80 -5.38 23.15
CA LEU A 122 -20.44 -5.45 22.60
C LEU A 122 -19.47 -4.47 23.26
N THR A 123 -19.95 -3.27 23.65
CA THR A 123 -19.15 -2.28 24.35
C THR A 123 -18.78 -2.72 25.76
N GLU A 124 -19.76 -3.25 26.51
CA GLU A 124 -19.59 -3.66 27.91
C GLU A 124 -18.76 -4.95 28.03
N THR A 125 -19.00 -5.92 27.17
CA THR A 125 -18.35 -7.23 27.24
C THR A 125 -17.04 -7.31 26.46
N LYS A 126 -16.88 -6.47 25.45
CA LYS A 126 -15.80 -6.55 24.43
C LYS A 126 -15.77 -7.89 23.67
N MET A 127 -16.82 -8.69 23.74
CA MET A 127 -16.93 -9.98 23.07
C MET A 127 -17.19 -9.80 21.58
N PRO A 128 -16.33 -10.33 20.69
CA PRO A 128 -16.59 -10.28 19.25
C PRO A 128 -17.82 -11.11 18.86
N LEU A 129 -18.50 -10.72 17.77
CA LEU A 129 -19.63 -11.51 17.23
C LEU A 129 -19.22 -12.93 16.85
N SER A 130 -17.99 -13.14 16.39
CA SER A 130 -17.41 -14.46 16.10
C SER A 130 -17.36 -15.37 17.32
N GLU A 131 -17.14 -14.82 18.51
CA GLU A 131 -17.15 -15.54 19.77
C GLU A 131 -18.59 -15.77 20.25
N LEU A 132 -19.46 -14.77 20.13
CA LEU A 132 -20.86 -14.90 20.49
C LEU A 132 -21.55 -16.04 19.73
N VAL A 133 -21.29 -16.19 18.41
CA VAL A 133 -21.92 -17.24 17.60
C VAL A 133 -21.41 -18.67 17.91
N VAL A 134 -20.27 -18.81 18.57
CA VAL A 134 -19.73 -20.14 18.95
C VAL A 134 -19.90 -20.50 20.43
N CYS A 135 -20.38 -19.57 21.25
CA CYS A 135 -20.59 -19.83 22.68
C CYS A 135 -21.68 -20.90 22.92
N SER A 136 -21.86 -21.33 24.19
CA SER A 136 -22.85 -22.35 24.56
C SER A 136 -24.27 -21.90 24.16
N GLU A 137 -25.14 -22.86 23.83
CA GLU A 137 -26.54 -22.60 23.44
C GLU A 137 -27.28 -21.81 24.52
N GLN A 138 -27.05 -22.14 25.79
CA GLN A 138 -27.68 -21.45 26.92
C GLN A 138 -27.28 -19.96 26.96
N TYR A 139 -26.00 -19.67 26.79
CA TYR A 139 -25.50 -18.30 26.84
C TYR A 139 -25.95 -17.51 25.59
N TYR A 140 -25.87 -18.10 24.40
CA TYR A 140 -26.35 -17.47 23.18
C TYR A 140 -27.83 -17.10 23.26
N SER A 141 -28.68 -18.04 23.67
CA SER A 141 -30.10 -17.83 23.83
C SER A 141 -30.42 -16.78 24.91
N PHE A 142 -29.67 -16.75 26.00
CA PHE A 142 -29.80 -15.75 27.03
C PHE A 142 -29.50 -14.34 26.46
N VAL A 143 -28.35 -14.16 25.79
CA VAL A 143 -27.96 -12.86 25.19
C VAL A 143 -28.96 -12.43 24.11
N LYS A 144 -29.37 -13.35 23.22
CA LYS A 144 -30.38 -13.10 22.20
C LYS A 144 -31.68 -12.60 22.82
N ASN A 145 -32.21 -13.31 23.81
CA ASN A 145 -33.47 -12.92 24.48
C ASN A 145 -33.34 -11.56 25.18
N GLN A 146 -32.21 -11.28 25.81
CA GLN A 146 -31.98 -9.99 26.45
C GLN A 146 -32.00 -8.82 25.44
N ILE A 147 -31.34 -8.99 24.31
CA ILE A 147 -31.24 -7.94 23.28
C ILE A 147 -32.54 -7.78 22.50
N THR A 148 -33.24 -8.88 22.21
CA THR A 148 -34.44 -8.85 21.33
C THR A 148 -35.75 -8.67 22.11
N SER A 149 -35.76 -8.73 23.44
CA SER A 149 -36.98 -8.72 24.26
C SER A 149 -37.92 -7.52 24.00
N GLN A 150 -37.37 -6.39 23.62
CA GLN A 150 -38.12 -5.14 23.32
C GLN A 150 -37.96 -4.74 21.84
N ALA A 151 -37.37 -5.56 21.01
CA ALA A 151 -37.16 -5.28 19.60
C ALA A 151 -38.39 -5.59 18.77
N ARG A 152 -38.72 -4.70 17.83
CA ARG A 152 -39.79 -4.94 16.86
C ARG A 152 -39.31 -5.79 15.68
N THR A 153 -38.02 -5.79 15.42
CA THR A 153 -37.37 -6.53 14.33
C THR A 153 -36.13 -7.19 14.87
N THR A 154 -35.75 -8.36 14.36
CA THR A 154 -34.63 -9.20 14.80
C THR A 154 -33.68 -9.53 13.65
N TYR A 155 -33.51 -8.62 12.70
CA TYR A 155 -32.70 -8.85 11.47
C TYR A 155 -31.26 -9.25 11.75
N ILE A 156 -30.66 -8.69 12.80
CA ILE A 156 -29.27 -9.00 13.15
C ILE A 156 -29.20 -10.44 13.70
N PHE A 157 -30.03 -10.79 14.68
CA PHE A 157 -30.02 -12.13 15.25
C PHE A 157 -30.52 -13.21 14.28
N ASP A 158 -31.45 -12.88 13.38
CA ASP A 158 -31.86 -13.80 12.30
C ASP A 158 -30.68 -14.14 11.37
N THR A 159 -29.76 -13.19 11.18
CA THR A 159 -28.51 -13.40 10.43
C THR A 159 -27.50 -14.21 11.25
N LEU A 160 -27.31 -13.87 12.54
CA LEU A 160 -26.40 -14.56 13.43
C LEU A 160 -26.81 -16.03 13.69
N ASP A 161 -28.13 -16.33 13.78
CA ASP A 161 -28.64 -17.69 13.93
C ASP A 161 -28.23 -18.59 12.76
N GLN A 162 -28.37 -18.09 11.54
CA GLN A 162 -27.98 -18.85 10.35
C GLN A 162 -26.46 -19.02 10.25
N CYS A 163 -25.70 -17.97 10.61
CA CYS A 163 -24.23 -18.06 10.73
C CYS A 163 -23.84 -19.14 11.76
N ARG A 164 -24.48 -19.12 12.93
CA ARG A 164 -24.25 -20.09 14.00
C ARG A 164 -24.48 -21.52 13.54
N GLU A 165 -25.55 -21.79 12.80
CA GLU A 165 -25.83 -23.12 12.25
C GLU A 165 -24.68 -23.59 11.34
N ILE A 166 -24.25 -22.76 10.39
CA ILE A 166 -23.16 -23.09 9.46
C ILE A 166 -21.84 -23.31 10.20
N ILE A 167 -21.53 -22.43 11.16
CA ILE A 167 -20.28 -22.45 11.90
C ILE A 167 -20.18 -23.67 12.83
N LEU A 168 -21.23 -23.94 13.62
CA LEU A 168 -21.24 -25.08 14.55
C LEU A 168 -21.27 -26.42 13.83
N SER A 169 -21.92 -26.49 12.66
CA SER A 169 -21.92 -27.67 11.80
C SER A 169 -20.65 -27.82 10.96
N ASN A 170 -19.69 -26.90 11.09
CA ASN A 170 -18.43 -26.86 10.32
C ASN A 170 -18.64 -27.03 8.80
N LYS A 171 -19.73 -26.45 8.29
CA LYS A 171 -20.06 -26.44 6.86
C LYS A 171 -19.08 -25.57 6.06
N PRO A 172 -18.84 -25.83 4.77
CA PRO A 172 -18.03 -24.95 3.90
C PRO A 172 -18.51 -23.50 3.99
N GLY A 173 -17.56 -22.55 4.09
CA GLY A 173 -17.83 -21.13 4.30
C GLY A 173 -17.72 -20.68 5.76
N CYS A 174 -17.66 -21.64 6.72
CA CYS A 174 -17.62 -21.32 8.15
C CYS A 174 -16.40 -20.48 8.57
N ASN A 175 -15.22 -20.68 7.96
CA ASN A 175 -14.03 -19.91 8.29
C ASN A 175 -14.12 -18.48 7.73
N VAL A 176 -14.70 -18.29 6.55
CA VAL A 176 -14.97 -16.96 6.00
C VAL A 176 -15.93 -16.20 6.89
N LEU A 177 -17.06 -16.83 7.27
CA LEU A 177 -18.04 -16.21 8.16
C LEU A 177 -17.46 -15.82 9.52
N LYS A 178 -16.67 -16.71 10.15
CA LYS A 178 -16.01 -16.41 11.44
C LYS A 178 -15.11 -15.18 11.33
N TYR A 179 -14.27 -15.12 10.28
CA TYR A 179 -13.37 -13.99 10.09
C TYR A 179 -14.13 -12.68 9.83
N LEU A 180 -15.15 -12.70 8.96
CA LEU A 180 -15.95 -11.52 8.68
C LEU A 180 -16.76 -11.05 9.90
N LEU A 181 -17.24 -11.95 10.76
CA LEU A 181 -17.87 -11.61 12.04
C LEU A 181 -16.87 -11.08 13.08
N TYR A 182 -15.62 -11.56 13.03
CA TYR A 182 -14.56 -11.04 13.89
C TYR A 182 -14.14 -9.63 13.48
N HIS A 183 -14.04 -9.37 12.19
CA HIS A 183 -13.57 -8.10 11.64
C HIS A 183 -14.57 -7.57 10.59
N LEU A 184 -15.65 -6.93 11.08
CA LEU A 184 -16.63 -6.31 10.19
C LEU A 184 -16.04 -5.03 9.59
N ASN A 185 -15.84 -5.07 8.27
CA ASN A 185 -15.41 -3.93 7.48
C ASN A 185 -16.10 -3.97 6.12
N ASN A 186 -16.82 -2.91 5.77
CA ASN A 186 -17.64 -2.86 4.56
C ASN A 186 -16.88 -3.18 3.28
N ARG A 187 -15.66 -2.63 3.14
CA ARG A 187 -14.80 -2.86 1.98
C ARG A 187 -14.41 -4.32 1.84
N ILE A 188 -14.02 -4.97 2.95
CA ILE A 188 -13.67 -6.39 2.96
C ILE A 188 -14.88 -7.24 2.61
N ILE A 189 -16.02 -6.98 3.23
CA ILE A 189 -17.27 -7.72 3.00
C ILE A 189 -17.68 -7.65 1.52
N LYS A 190 -17.69 -6.44 0.93
CA LYS A 190 -18.05 -6.22 -0.48
C LYS A 190 -17.14 -6.98 -1.45
N TRP A 191 -15.85 -7.07 -1.18
CA TRP A 191 -14.93 -7.84 -2.01
C TRP A 191 -15.20 -9.35 -1.99
N GLN A 192 -15.75 -9.87 -0.88
CA GLN A 192 -16.06 -11.29 -0.75
C GLN A 192 -17.45 -11.61 -1.31
N ARG A 193 -18.38 -10.65 -1.25
CA ARG A 193 -19.76 -10.83 -1.70
C ARG A 193 -19.85 -11.10 -3.21
N TRP A 194 -20.76 -11.97 -3.59
CA TRP A 194 -21.12 -12.28 -4.98
C TRP A 194 -22.65 -12.37 -5.09
N ASN A 195 -23.20 -12.09 -6.29
CA ASN A 195 -24.66 -12.06 -6.46
C ASN A 195 -25.29 -13.45 -6.48
N ASP A 196 -24.52 -14.47 -6.86
CA ASP A 196 -24.99 -15.85 -6.96
C ASP A 196 -24.40 -16.69 -5.82
N GLY A 197 -25.23 -17.57 -5.25
CA GLY A 197 -24.79 -18.47 -4.19
C GLY A 197 -23.70 -19.43 -4.65
N CYS A 198 -22.61 -19.51 -3.91
CA CYS A 198 -21.52 -20.44 -4.17
C CYS A 198 -21.85 -21.82 -3.62
N SER A 199 -22.12 -22.80 -4.50
CA SER A 199 -22.45 -24.18 -4.12
C SER A 199 -21.34 -24.87 -3.30
N LEU A 200 -20.08 -24.48 -3.49
CA LEU A 200 -18.93 -25.00 -2.74
C LEU A 200 -18.76 -24.34 -1.35
N LEU A 201 -19.52 -23.29 -1.06
CA LEU A 201 -19.53 -22.57 0.21
C LEU A 201 -20.94 -22.55 0.81
N SER A 202 -21.62 -23.68 0.83
CA SER A 202 -22.96 -23.88 1.43
C SER A 202 -24.06 -22.99 0.83
N GLY A 203 -23.92 -22.57 -0.43
CA GLY A 203 -24.88 -21.68 -1.10
C GLY A 203 -24.79 -20.22 -0.65
N LEU A 204 -23.78 -19.84 0.15
CA LEU A 204 -23.57 -18.45 0.56
C LEU A 204 -23.26 -17.58 -0.67
N ASN A 205 -23.71 -16.32 -0.63
CA ASN A 205 -23.40 -15.31 -1.65
C ASN A 205 -21.94 -14.82 -1.54
N LEU A 206 -21.02 -15.75 -1.63
CA LEU A 206 -19.58 -15.55 -1.57
C LEU A 206 -18.94 -15.88 -2.93
N SER A 207 -17.94 -15.12 -3.31
CA SER A 207 -17.12 -15.42 -4.48
C SER A 207 -16.40 -16.77 -4.34
N TYR A 208 -16.30 -17.52 -5.44
CA TYR A 208 -15.46 -18.72 -5.53
C TYR A 208 -14.01 -18.47 -5.11
N GLY A 209 -13.51 -17.24 -5.23
CA GLY A 209 -12.19 -16.82 -4.74
C GLY A 209 -12.00 -16.94 -3.22
N CYS A 210 -13.08 -17.09 -2.43
CA CYS A 210 -13.01 -17.31 -0.99
C CYS A 210 -12.73 -18.76 -0.59
N ILE A 211 -12.86 -19.73 -1.52
CA ILE A 211 -12.68 -21.16 -1.22
C ILE A 211 -11.28 -21.47 -0.67
N PRO A 212 -10.18 -20.95 -1.25
CA PRO A 212 -8.84 -21.23 -0.71
C PRO A 212 -8.70 -20.79 0.74
N PHE A 213 -9.21 -19.60 1.07
CA PHE A 213 -9.20 -19.10 2.46
C PHE A 213 -10.05 -19.96 3.38
N ASP A 214 -11.26 -20.32 2.97
CA ASP A 214 -12.13 -21.16 3.80
C ASP A 214 -11.52 -22.52 4.14
N ARG A 215 -10.81 -23.12 3.18
CA ARG A 215 -10.12 -24.40 3.37
C ARG A 215 -8.84 -24.29 4.19
N MET A 216 -8.05 -23.22 3.99
CA MET A 216 -6.73 -23.03 4.60
C MET A 216 -6.52 -21.55 4.99
N PRO A 217 -7.27 -21.03 5.99
CA PRO A 217 -7.25 -19.61 6.34
C PRO A 217 -5.89 -19.09 6.80
N PHE A 218 -5.06 -19.91 7.44
CA PHE A 218 -3.78 -19.47 7.97
C PHE A 218 -2.70 -19.24 6.89
N CYS A 219 -2.87 -19.78 5.70
CA CYS A 219 -1.88 -19.65 4.61
C CYS A 219 -2.46 -19.10 3.31
N THR A 220 -3.71 -18.64 3.30
CA THR A 220 -4.36 -18.04 2.13
C THR A 220 -4.98 -16.70 2.48
N SER A 221 -5.11 -15.84 1.48
CA SER A 221 -5.76 -14.54 1.63
C SER A 221 -7.21 -14.59 1.14
N LEU A 222 -8.05 -13.72 1.69
CA LEU A 222 -9.31 -13.33 1.10
C LEU A 222 -9.06 -12.49 -0.16
N ARG A 223 -10.09 -12.29 -0.98
CA ARG A 223 -9.97 -11.43 -2.16
C ARG A 223 -9.64 -10.00 -1.73
N ASN A 224 -8.55 -9.46 -2.27
CA ASN A 224 -8.02 -8.12 -1.99
C ASN A 224 -7.77 -7.81 -0.50
N HIS A 225 -7.68 -8.84 0.34
CA HIS A 225 -7.45 -8.68 1.76
C HIS A 225 -6.60 -9.83 2.31
N ASN A 226 -5.48 -9.49 2.95
CA ASN A 226 -4.61 -10.46 3.63
C ASN A 226 -4.80 -10.33 5.15
N PRO A 227 -5.50 -11.29 5.81
CA PRO A 227 -5.71 -11.27 7.24
C PRO A 227 -4.40 -11.33 8.04
N ARG A 228 -4.33 -10.56 9.14
CA ARG A 228 -3.21 -10.66 10.07
C ARG A 228 -3.27 -12.00 10.81
N ILE A 229 -2.09 -12.54 11.11
CA ILE A 229 -2.01 -13.82 11.83
C ILE A 229 -2.72 -13.75 13.20
N TYR A 230 -2.59 -12.64 13.93
CA TYR A 230 -3.24 -12.46 15.23
C TYR A 230 -4.77 -12.47 15.11
N ASP A 231 -5.34 -11.76 14.11
CA ASP A 231 -6.78 -11.75 13.88
C ASP A 231 -7.32 -13.16 13.55
N LEU A 232 -6.51 -13.98 12.87
CA LEU A 232 -6.86 -15.37 12.56
C LEU A 232 -6.80 -16.25 13.81
N LEU A 233 -5.77 -16.11 14.65
CA LEU A 233 -5.63 -16.86 15.89
C LEU A 233 -6.75 -16.54 16.90
N ASP A 234 -7.23 -15.29 16.91
CA ASP A 234 -8.33 -14.86 17.78
C ASP A 234 -9.69 -15.42 17.35
N CYS A 235 -9.91 -15.69 16.05
CA CYS A 235 -11.23 -16.14 15.58
C CYS A 235 -11.28 -17.57 15.07
N LEU A 236 -10.14 -18.22 14.79
CA LEU A 236 -10.06 -19.56 14.23
C LEU A 236 -9.15 -20.46 15.08
N SER A 237 -9.53 -21.74 15.22
CA SER A 237 -8.67 -22.71 15.88
C SER A 237 -7.50 -23.12 15.00
N GLU A 238 -6.29 -23.07 15.56
CA GLU A 238 -5.05 -23.55 14.92
C GLU A 238 -4.90 -25.08 14.97
N LYS A 239 -5.69 -25.75 15.81
CA LYS A 239 -5.58 -27.19 16.04
C LYS A 239 -5.76 -27.99 14.74
N GLY A 240 -4.75 -28.80 14.40
CA GLY A 240 -4.73 -29.61 13.16
C GLY A 240 -4.47 -28.82 11.89
N ARG A 241 -3.93 -27.60 12.02
CA ARG A 241 -3.58 -26.68 10.93
C ARG A 241 -2.09 -26.34 10.85
N GLU A 242 -1.26 -27.15 11.46
CA GLU A 242 0.20 -26.96 11.50
C GLU A 242 0.80 -26.84 10.09
N HIS A 243 0.26 -27.58 9.12
CA HIS A 243 0.65 -27.50 7.71
C HIS A 243 0.36 -26.13 7.05
N GLU A 244 -0.67 -25.42 7.52
CA GLU A 244 -1.01 -24.07 7.04
C GLU A 244 -0.06 -23.04 7.64
N LEU A 245 0.21 -23.14 8.95
CA LEU A 245 1.17 -22.28 9.64
C LEU A 245 2.58 -22.47 9.09
N PHE A 246 2.95 -23.71 8.79
CA PHE A 246 4.21 -24.02 8.12
C PHE A 246 4.31 -23.38 6.74
N ALA A 247 3.27 -23.52 5.90
CA ALA A 247 3.25 -22.89 4.59
C ALA A 247 3.35 -21.37 4.67
N ARG A 248 2.67 -20.74 5.64
CA ARG A 248 2.77 -19.31 5.92
C ARG A 248 4.19 -18.92 6.36
N HIS A 249 4.85 -19.73 7.18
CA HIS A 249 6.22 -19.50 7.61
C HIS A 249 7.18 -19.46 6.39
N ILE A 250 7.10 -20.45 5.51
CA ILE A 250 7.92 -20.48 4.29
C ILE A 250 7.60 -19.29 3.36
N GLN A 251 6.32 -18.93 3.23
CA GLN A 251 5.92 -17.75 2.46
C GLN A 251 6.50 -16.45 3.04
N ASN A 252 6.45 -16.28 4.36
CA ASN A 252 7.02 -15.10 5.03
C ASN A 252 8.54 -15.03 4.84
N ASN A 253 9.26 -16.16 4.93
CA ASN A 253 10.69 -16.20 4.68
C ASN A 253 11.01 -15.74 3.25
N THR A 254 10.17 -16.09 2.28
CA THR A 254 10.36 -15.63 0.90
C THR A 254 9.97 -14.16 0.71
N GLU A 255 8.78 -13.74 1.17
CA GLU A 255 8.22 -12.42 0.88
C GLU A 255 8.77 -11.30 1.78
N ILE A 256 9.17 -11.62 3.03
CA ILE A 256 9.63 -10.64 4.01
C ILE A 256 11.15 -10.65 4.14
N GLU A 257 11.74 -11.87 4.20
CA GLU A 257 13.19 -12.03 4.40
C GLU A 257 13.97 -12.17 3.07
N GLY A 258 13.27 -12.15 1.92
CA GLY A 258 13.90 -12.31 0.60
C GLY A 258 14.50 -13.69 0.34
N MET A 259 14.19 -14.68 1.17
CA MET A 259 14.81 -16.02 1.17
C MET A 259 14.02 -16.99 0.30
N LEU A 260 14.39 -17.16 -0.97
CA LEU A 260 13.72 -18.08 -1.90
C LEU A 260 13.78 -19.55 -1.43
N PHE A 261 14.90 -19.97 -0.87
CA PHE A 261 15.17 -21.33 -0.39
C PHE A 261 15.41 -21.29 1.12
N THR A 262 14.45 -21.78 1.91
CA THR A 262 14.57 -21.84 3.38
C THR A 262 15.32 -23.12 3.79
N PRO A 263 16.48 -23.02 4.48
CA PRO A 263 17.18 -24.20 4.97
C PRO A 263 16.34 -24.93 6.03
N GLN A 264 16.22 -26.26 5.95
CA GLN A 264 15.44 -27.04 6.91
C GLN A 264 15.96 -26.89 8.36
N LYS A 265 17.27 -26.71 8.53
CA LYS A 265 17.90 -26.47 9.85
C LYS A 265 17.46 -25.18 10.53
N ASP A 266 17.00 -24.21 9.76
CA ASP A 266 16.55 -22.90 10.28
C ASP A 266 15.05 -22.88 10.57
N ILE A 267 14.33 -23.97 10.25
CA ILE A 267 12.90 -24.12 10.52
C ILE A 267 12.73 -24.62 11.96
N VAL A 268 12.26 -23.74 12.83
CA VAL A 268 12.05 -24.02 14.24
C VAL A 268 10.56 -24.10 14.56
N GLY A 269 10.16 -25.03 15.43
CA GLY A 269 8.78 -25.14 15.92
C GLY A 269 7.84 -25.97 15.03
N PHE A 270 8.38 -26.69 14.04
CA PHE A 270 7.64 -27.60 13.19
C PHE A 270 8.30 -28.99 13.17
N ASP A 271 7.51 -30.00 13.49
CA ASP A 271 7.94 -31.40 13.44
C ASP A 271 7.51 -32.06 12.12
N ASN A 272 8.26 -33.05 11.65
CA ASN A 272 7.93 -33.85 10.47
C ASN A 272 7.58 -33.03 9.21
N ILE A 273 8.54 -32.23 8.77
CA ILE A 273 8.40 -31.27 7.63
C ILE A 273 7.81 -31.95 6.39
N ASP A 274 8.25 -33.17 6.05
CA ASP A 274 7.76 -33.89 4.87
C ASP A 274 6.26 -34.21 4.95
N ALA A 275 5.78 -34.57 6.13
CA ALA A 275 4.35 -34.81 6.37
C ALA A 275 3.53 -33.50 6.25
N LEU A 276 4.06 -32.38 6.74
CA LEU A 276 3.43 -31.08 6.62
C LEU A 276 3.34 -30.65 5.15
N ILE A 277 4.43 -30.76 4.39
CA ILE A 277 4.48 -30.47 2.94
C ILE A 277 3.47 -31.36 2.19
N SER A 278 3.48 -32.67 2.44
CA SER A 278 2.55 -33.59 1.79
C SER A 278 1.09 -33.26 2.10
N THR A 279 0.79 -32.94 3.36
CA THR A 279 -0.57 -32.57 3.80
C THR A 279 -1.03 -31.26 3.18
N TYR A 280 -0.17 -30.25 3.16
CA TYR A 280 -0.45 -28.97 2.53
C TYR A 280 -0.70 -29.11 1.03
N ASN A 281 0.22 -29.76 0.30
CA ASN A 281 0.14 -29.91 -1.15
C ASN A 281 -1.11 -30.69 -1.58
N ARG A 282 -1.55 -31.68 -0.81
CA ARG A 282 -2.76 -32.46 -1.09
C ARG A 282 -4.06 -31.65 -0.94
N LYS A 283 -4.07 -30.62 -0.08
CA LYS A 283 -5.22 -29.74 0.14
C LYS A 283 -5.32 -28.61 -0.89
N LEU A 284 -4.26 -28.35 -1.65
CA LEU A 284 -4.29 -27.32 -2.69
C LEU A 284 -5.26 -27.67 -3.82
N TYR A 285 -5.98 -26.66 -4.30
CA TYR A 285 -6.77 -26.78 -5.53
C TYR A 285 -5.84 -26.61 -6.75
N LEU A 286 -5.22 -27.71 -7.16
CA LEU A 286 -4.12 -27.75 -8.11
C LEU A 286 -4.37 -27.03 -9.44
N PRO A 287 -5.56 -27.09 -10.10
CA PRO A 287 -5.76 -26.40 -11.37
C PRO A 287 -5.46 -24.89 -11.33
N LYS A 288 -5.60 -24.28 -10.15
CA LYS A 288 -5.37 -22.82 -9.97
C LYS A 288 -4.22 -22.48 -9.03
N HIS A 289 -3.77 -23.43 -8.21
CA HIS A 289 -2.83 -23.13 -7.12
C HIS A 289 -1.57 -24.00 -7.17
N GLU A 290 -1.23 -24.56 -8.33
CA GLU A 290 -0.01 -25.35 -8.47
C GLU A 290 1.26 -24.56 -8.12
N HIS A 291 1.30 -23.27 -8.44
CA HIS A 291 2.38 -22.36 -8.09
C HIS A 291 2.62 -22.22 -6.60
N ARG A 292 1.63 -22.57 -5.75
CA ARG A 292 1.72 -22.49 -4.29
C ARG A 292 2.28 -23.75 -3.64
N LYS A 293 2.54 -24.82 -4.40
CA LYS A 293 3.14 -26.03 -3.86
C LYS A 293 4.43 -25.75 -3.11
N LEU A 294 4.55 -26.36 -1.95
CA LEU A 294 5.82 -26.47 -1.24
C LEU A 294 6.63 -27.61 -1.87
N MET A 295 7.87 -27.31 -2.16
CA MET A 295 8.82 -28.22 -2.77
C MET A 295 10.08 -28.32 -1.91
N THR A 296 10.81 -29.42 -2.06
CA THR A 296 12.11 -29.62 -1.42
C THR A 296 13.20 -29.77 -2.49
N PHE A 297 14.36 -29.23 -2.21
CA PHE A 297 15.57 -29.43 -3.01
C PHE A 297 16.76 -29.54 -2.06
N HIS A 298 17.40 -30.71 -1.99
CA HIS A 298 18.35 -31.03 -0.92
C HIS A 298 17.73 -30.73 0.46
N ASP A 299 18.44 -29.97 1.29
CA ASP A 299 18.00 -29.56 2.64
C ASP A 299 17.24 -28.23 2.67
N PHE A 300 16.62 -27.82 1.53
CA PHE A 300 15.86 -26.58 1.45
C PHE A 300 14.40 -26.85 1.13
N VAL A 301 13.54 -25.98 1.70
CA VAL A 301 12.11 -25.90 1.37
C VAL A 301 11.85 -24.59 0.63
N TYR A 302 11.00 -24.63 -0.41
CA TYR A 302 10.65 -23.45 -1.19
C TYR A 302 9.25 -23.55 -1.78
N ILE A 303 8.70 -22.43 -2.23
CA ILE A 303 7.42 -22.36 -2.93
C ILE A 303 7.68 -22.39 -4.43
N LYS A 304 7.06 -23.34 -5.13
CA LYS A 304 7.26 -23.63 -6.56
C LYS A 304 7.16 -22.37 -7.44
N GLY A 305 6.13 -21.56 -7.25
CA GLY A 305 5.87 -20.39 -8.11
C GLY A 305 6.98 -19.35 -8.10
N TYR A 306 7.54 -19.04 -6.93
CA TYR A 306 8.65 -18.08 -6.84
C TYR A 306 9.93 -18.59 -7.52
N ALA A 307 10.20 -19.89 -7.38
CA ALA A 307 11.34 -20.52 -8.08
C ALA A 307 11.13 -20.56 -9.59
N ASP A 308 9.92 -20.92 -10.04
CA ASP A 308 9.57 -20.96 -11.47
C ASP A 308 9.67 -19.56 -12.12
N ASP A 309 9.22 -18.50 -11.43
CA ASP A 309 9.32 -17.12 -11.92
C ASP A 309 10.79 -16.68 -12.06
N SER A 310 11.59 -16.95 -11.04
CA SER A 310 13.03 -16.65 -11.05
C SER A 310 13.75 -17.40 -12.19
N ALA A 311 13.48 -18.69 -12.31
CA ALA A 311 14.09 -19.53 -13.35
C ALA A 311 13.70 -19.06 -14.77
N PHE A 312 12.41 -18.74 -14.99
CA PHE A 312 11.92 -18.22 -16.27
C PHE A 312 12.63 -16.92 -16.66
N ILE A 313 12.70 -15.96 -15.73
CA ILE A 313 13.33 -14.67 -16.00
C ILE A 313 14.81 -14.86 -16.34
N ILE A 314 15.56 -15.59 -15.52
CA ILE A 314 16.98 -15.83 -15.75
C ILE A 314 17.23 -16.55 -17.07
N GLN A 315 16.42 -17.57 -17.40
CA GLN A 315 16.56 -18.29 -18.66
C GLN A 315 16.29 -17.36 -19.86
N LYS A 316 15.24 -16.54 -19.81
CA LYS A 316 14.92 -15.59 -20.87
C LYS A 316 16.04 -14.55 -21.08
N LEU A 317 16.62 -14.04 -20.00
CA LEU A 317 17.75 -13.10 -20.07
C LEU A 317 19.01 -13.78 -20.61
N ARG A 318 19.28 -15.04 -20.24
CA ARG A 318 20.39 -15.82 -20.80
C ARG A 318 20.25 -16.05 -22.32
N ASP A 319 19.04 -16.38 -22.76
CA ASP A 319 18.77 -16.57 -24.19
C ASP A 319 19.03 -15.30 -25.00
N LEU A 320 18.60 -14.14 -24.47
CA LEU A 320 18.86 -12.81 -25.04
C LEU A 320 20.36 -12.43 -25.02
N ALA A 321 21.13 -12.95 -24.07
CA ALA A 321 22.56 -12.69 -23.96
C ALA A 321 23.44 -13.54 -24.90
N THR A 322 22.87 -14.39 -25.75
CA THR A 322 23.64 -15.31 -26.64
C THR A 322 24.10 -14.67 -27.94
N SER A 323 23.44 -13.59 -28.38
CA SER A 323 23.74 -12.96 -29.67
C SER A 323 23.53 -11.47 -29.62
N GLY A 324 24.40 -10.70 -30.28
CA GLY A 324 24.30 -9.24 -30.36
C GLY A 324 23.96 -8.75 -31.76
N ILE A 325 24.06 -7.44 -31.94
CA ILE A 325 23.84 -6.76 -33.22
C ILE A 325 25.18 -6.74 -33.99
N ALA A 326 25.17 -7.25 -35.21
CA ALA A 326 26.35 -7.18 -36.09
C ALA A 326 26.78 -5.71 -36.32
N GLN A 327 28.09 -5.45 -36.23
CA GLN A 327 28.71 -4.13 -36.40
C GLN A 327 28.15 -3.04 -35.49
N TYR A 328 27.55 -3.40 -34.31
CA TYR A 328 26.97 -2.47 -33.38
C TYR A 328 27.93 -1.37 -32.91
N THR A 329 29.13 -1.77 -32.44
CA THR A 329 30.15 -0.81 -31.93
C THR A 329 30.58 0.17 -33.02
N GLY A 330 30.79 -0.28 -34.24
CA GLY A 330 31.10 0.59 -35.38
C GLY A 330 29.96 1.56 -35.75
N SER A 331 28.72 1.14 -35.57
CA SER A 331 27.55 1.99 -35.78
C SER A 331 27.45 3.08 -34.72
N VAL A 332 27.73 2.77 -33.45
CA VAL A 332 27.77 3.75 -32.35
C VAL A 332 28.91 4.73 -32.56
N ASP A 333 30.13 4.27 -32.91
CA ASP A 333 31.27 5.13 -33.19
C ASP A 333 30.98 6.07 -34.36
N SER A 334 30.38 5.58 -35.44
CA SER A 334 29.98 6.39 -36.58
C SER A 334 28.93 7.45 -36.22
N TRP A 335 27.98 7.10 -35.35
CA TRP A 335 26.98 8.04 -34.84
C TRP A 335 27.59 9.13 -33.98
N LEU A 336 28.52 8.78 -33.08
CA LEU A 336 29.23 9.75 -32.22
C LEU A 336 30.13 10.69 -33.04
N ASN A 337 30.79 10.18 -34.08
CA ASN A 337 31.72 10.95 -34.93
C ASN A 337 31.00 11.94 -35.87
N LYS A 338 29.69 11.80 -36.06
CA LYS A 338 28.88 12.79 -36.82
C LYS A 338 28.73 14.14 -36.08
N GLY A 339 29.24 14.26 -34.86
CA GLY A 339 29.42 15.52 -34.14
C GLY A 339 28.18 16.22 -33.60
N SER A 340 26.99 15.65 -33.85
CA SER A 340 25.70 16.27 -33.42
C SER A 340 25.28 15.86 -32.01
N TYR A 341 25.97 14.93 -31.37
CA TYR A 341 25.63 14.38 -30.06
C TYR A 341 26.87 14.06 -29.22
N SER A 342 26.90 14.51 -27.97
CA SER A 342 27.98 14.24 -27.03
C SER A 342 27.48 13.45 -25.83
N ILE A 343 28.28 12.51 -25.37
CA ILE A 343 28.02 11.76 -24.14
C ILE A 343 28.84 12.38 -23.02
N ASP A 344 28.20 12.60 -21.88
CA ASP A 344 28.71 13.33 -20.72
C ASP A 344 29.80 12.58 -19.93
N SER A 345 30.04 11.29 -20.20
CA SER A 345 31.03 10.51 -19.47
C SER A 345 31.63 9.37 -20.29
N PRO A 346 32.93 9.05 -20.07
CA PRO A 346 33.56 7.89 -20.69
C PRO A 346 32.87 6.58 -20.36
N GLU A 347 32.46 6.36 -19.09
CA GLU A 347 31.77 5.19 -18.60
C GLU A 347 30.46 4.94 -19.36
N LYS A 348 29.63 5.98 -19.55
CA LYS A 348 28.38 5.88 -20.33
C LYS A 348 28.66 5.67 -21.83
N LYS A 349 29.73 6.28 -22.34
CA LYS A 349 30.17 6.07 -23.73
C LYS A 349 30.57 4.62 -23.97
N ASP A 350 31.35 4.04 -23.08
CA ASP A 350 31.79 2.64 -23.17
C ASP A 350 30.61 1.67 -22.98
N ALA A 351 29.69 1.95 -22.06
CA ALA A 351 28.46 1.20 -21.92
C ALA A 351 27.65 1.21 -23.24
N LEU A 352 27.37 2.38 -23.81
CA LEU A 352 26.63 2.49 -25.07
C LEU A 352 27.32 1.76 -26.22
N ARG A 353 28.65 1.83 -26.33
CA ARG A 353 29.43 1.18 -27.40
C ARG A 353 29.37 -0.33 -27.37
N ASN A 354 29.22 -0.92 -26.18
CA ASN A 354 29.38 -2.35 -26.00
C ASN A 354 28.08 -3.10 -25.70
N MET A 355 27.01 -2.40 -25.22
CA MET A 355 25.85 -3.04 -24.63
C MET A 355 25.12 -4.07 -25.54
N PHE A 356 25.14 -3.83 -26.84
CA PHE A 356 24.50 -4.74 -27.80
C PHE A 356 25.47 -5.35 -28.82
N ALA A 357 26.78 -5.27 -28.55
CA ALA A 357 27.77 -5.87 -29.44
C ALA A 357 27.73 -7.40 -29.45
N LYS A 358 27.42 -8.02 -28.30
CA LYS A 358 27.38 -9.46 -28.10
C LYS A 358 26.09 -9.99 -27.50
N SER A 359 25.16 -9.12 -27.15
CA SER A 359 23.95 -9.42 -26.40
C SER A 359 22.77 -8.62 -26.95
N GLN A 360 21.52 -9.12 -26.79
CA GLN A 360 20.29 -8.39 -27.04
C GLN A 360 19.70 -7.84 -25.72
N VAL A 361 20.35 -8.09 -24.59
CA VAL A 361 19.97 -7.53 -23.29
C VAL A 361 21.13 -6.78 -22.65
N ALA A 362 20.85 -5.62 -22.08
CA ALA A 362 21.79 -4.83 -21.29
C ALA A 362 21.24 -4.61 -19.88
N LEU A 363 21.99 -5.02 -18.86
CA LEU A 363 21.71 -4.76 -17.45
C LEU A 363 22.60 -3.61 -16.98
N ILE A 364 21.98 -2.52 -16.56
CA ILE A 364 22.67 -1.31 -16.14
C ILE A 364 22.43 -1.11 -14.64
N TYR A 365 23.46 -1.37 -13.88
CA TYR A 365 23.51 -1.16 -12.43
C TYR A 365 24.10 0.21 -12.11
N GLY A 366 23.67 0.83 -11.03
CA GLY A 366 24.27 2.06 -10.56
C GLY A 366 23.50 2.67 -9.41
N SER A 367 24.21 3.35 -8.51
CA SER A 367 23.60 4.03 -7.38
C SER A 367 22.77 5.26 -7.80
N ALA A 368 22.01 5.81 -6.84
CA ALA A 368 21.31 7.06 -7.07
C ALA A 368 22.29 8.19 -7.45
N GLY A 369 21.99 8.92 -8.54
CA GLY A 369 22.82 10.04 -8.99
C GLY A 369 23.98 9.69 -9.93
N THR A 370 24.17 8.43 -10.33
CA THR A 370 25.22 8.03 -11.31
C THR A 370 24.84 8.31 -12.77
N GLY A 371 23.66 8.87 -13.01
CA GLY A 371 23.25 9.27 -14.36
C GLY A 371 22.61 8.16 -15.18
N LYS A 372 21.99 7.16 -14.57
CA LYS A 372 21.21 6.09 -15.25
C LYS A 372 20.21 6.63 -16.25
N SER A 373 19.39 7.60 -15.85
CA SER A 373 18.38 8.20 -16.75
C SER A 373 19.04 9.01 -17.90
N THR A 374 20.22 9.56 -17.69
CA THR A 374 21.01 10.20 -18.77
C THR A 374 21.48 9.15 -19.78
N LEU A 375 21.96 8.00 -19.32
CA LEU A 375 22.33 6.89 -20.20
C LEU A 375 21.10 6.37 -20.97
N ILE A 376 19.94 6.22 -20.34
CA ILE A 376 18.68 5.90 -21.03
C ILE A 376 18.42 6.89 -22.18
N ASN A 377 18.61 8.22 -21.96
CA ASN A 377 18.44 9.22 -23.00
C ASN A 377 19.48 9.07 -24.12
N HIS A 378 20.74 8.74 -23.81
CA HIS A 378 21.75 8.46 -24.83
C HIS A 378 21.38 7.25 -25.70
N ILE A 379 20.95 6.15 -25.07
CA ILE A 379 20.44 4.95 -25.78
C ILE A 379 19.27 5.34 -26.68
N SER A 380 18.34 6.11 -26.15
CA SER A 380 17.13 6.53 -26.85
C SER A 380 17.41 7.37 -28.08
N ASN A 381 18.41 8.26 -28.02
CA ASN A 381 18.83 9.08 -29.13
C ASN A 381 19.61 8.28 -30.18
N PHE A 382 20.42 7.32 -29.79
CA PHE A 382 21.07 6.41 -30.72
C PHE A 382 20.04 5.61 -31.53
N PHE A 383 19.00 5.11 -30.86
CA PHE A 383 17.88 4.38 -31.48
C PHE A 383 16.69 5.31 -31.87
N SER A 384 16.96 6.53 -32.33
CA SER A 384 15.92 7.55 -32.58
C SER A 384 14.81 7.07 -33.54
N ASN A 385 15.13 6.29 -34.55
CA ASN A 385 14.19 5.79 -35.56
C ASN A 385 13.38 4.56 -35.12
N GLN A 386 13.83 3.84 -34.09
CA GLN A 386 13.18 2.65 -33.57
C GLN A 386 12.03 3.01 -32.62
N LYS A 387 11.00 2.16 -32.58
CA LYS A 387 9.91 2.24 -31.61
C LYS A 387 10.43 1.80 -30.24
N LYS A 388 10.30 2.70 -29.25
CA LYS A 388 10.78 2.46 -27.88
C LYS A 388 9.63 2.46 -26.90
N LEU A 389 9.58 1.43 -26.05
CA LEU A 389 8.65 1.31 -24.94
C LEU A 389 9.42 1.43 -23.62
N TYR A 390 8.99 2.37 -22.78
CA TYR A 390 9.56 2.64 -21.47
C TYR A 390 8.59 2.19 -20.38
N LEU A 391 9.06 1.36 -19.48
CA LEU A 391 8.28 0.86 -18.35
C LEU A 391 8.95 1.23 -17.03
N ALA A 392 8.15 1.55 -16.03
CA ALA A 392 8.57 1.64 -14.64
C ALA A 392 7.42 1.25 -13.72
N ASN A 393 7.75 0.96 -12.47
CA ASN A 393 6.74 0.48 -11.51
C ASN A 393 5.75 1.56 -11.06
N THR A 394 6.16 2.84 -11.08
CA THR A 394 5.35 3.95 -10.54
C THR A 394 5.16 5.09 -11.55
N HIS A 395 4.04 5.81 -11.45
CA HIS A 395 3.79 7.00 -12.27
C HIS A 395 4.88 8.07 -12.16
N PRO A 396 5.38 8.44 -10.95
CA PRO A 396 6.48 9.39 -10.83
C PRO A 396 7.76 8.96 -11.57
N ALA A 397 8.09 7.67 -11.57
CA ALA A 397 9.25 7.15 -12.31
C ALA A 397 9.04 7.26 -13.83
N VAL A 398 7.85 6.93 -14.31
CA VAL A 398 7.46 7.11 -15.72
C VAL A 398 7.54 8.58 -16.13
N ASP A 399 7.02 9.50 -15.34
CA ASP A 399 7.04 10.94 -15.63
C ASP A 399 8.46 11.51 -15.59
N ASN A 400 9.31 11.01 -14.70
CA ASN A 400 10.72 11.38 -14.68
C ASN A 400 11.44 10.95 -15.97
N MET A 401 11.20 9.75 -16.46
CA MET A 401 11.71 9.30 -17.76
C MET A 401 11.16 10.14 -18.90
N ARG A 402 9.85 10.42 -18.94
CA ARG A 402 9.19 11.24 -19.97
C ARG A 402 9.80 12.63 -20.09
N ARG A 403 10.16 13.26 -18.97
CA ARG A 403 10.83 14.57 -18.94
C ARG A 403 12.27 14.54 -19.42
N LYS A 404 13.00 13.45 -19.16
CA LYS A 404 14.44 13.35 -19.47
C LYS A 404 14.74 12.80 -20.86
N VAL A 405 13.88 11.95 -21.39
CA VAL A 405 14.08 11.37 -22.71
C VAL A 405 13.61 12.35 -23.80
N THR A 406 14.52 12.76 -24.68
CA THR A 406 14.27 13.73 -25.76
C THR A 406 13.98 13.10 -27.11
N ALA A 407 14.32 11.82 -27.30
CA ALA A 407 14.17 11.09 -28.55
C ALA A 407 12.68 10.96 -28.98
N SER A 408 12.43 10.87 -30.28
CA SER A 408 11.13 10.54 -30.89
C SER A 408 10.76 9.07 -30.78
N ASN A 409 9.58 8.67 -31.26
CA ASN A 409 9.10 7.28 -31.31
C ASN A 409 9.15 6.59 -29.93
N ARG A 410 8.55 7.24 -28.93
CA ARG A 410 8.58 6.83 -27.51
C ARG A 410 7.18 6.65 -26.96
N GLU A 411 6.99 5.56 -26.23
CA GLU A 411 5.78 5.27 -25.46
C GLU A 411 6.16 5.00 -24.00
N PHE A 412 5.36 5.50 -23.06
CA PHE A 412 5.64 5.39 -21.62
C PHE A 412 4.44 4.82 -20.89
N ASN A 413 4.65 3.73 -20.14
CA ASN A 413 3.61 3.09 -19.37
C ASN A 413 4.13 2.64 -18.00
N THR A 414 3.22 2.53 -17.02
CA THR A 414 3.55 1.77 -15.81
C THR A 414 3.49 0.28 -16.11
N ILE A 415 4.26 -0.53 -15.37
CA ILE A 415 4.23 -1.99 -15.49
C ILE A 415 2.80 -2.52 -15.26
N ALA A 416 2.11 -2.05 -14.23
CA ALA A 416 0.72 -2.44 -13.95
C ALA A 416 -0.23 -2.14 -15.13
N SER A 417 -0.10 -0.97 -15.76
CA SER A 417 -0.88 -0.62 -16.96
C SER A 417 -0.51 -1.51 -18.16
N PHE A 418 0.78 -1.79 -18.34
CA PHE A 418 1.25 -2.60 -19.46
C PHE A 418 0.78 -4.06 -19.36
N ILE A 419 0.87 -4.69 -18.19
CA ILE A 419 0.44 -6.09 -18.00
C ILE A 419 -1.08 -6.26 -17.98
N SER A 420 -1.85 -5.17 -17.83
CA SER A 420 -3.32 -5.21 -17.86
C SER A 420 -3.82 -5.78 -19.19
N GLU A 421 -4.90 -6.58 -19.14
CA GLU A 421 -5.55 -7.16 -20.33
C GLU A 421 -6.07 -6.11 -21.33
N LYS A 422 -6.32 -4.88 -20.84
CA LYS A 422 -6.81 -3.77 -21.66
C LYS A 422 -5.73 -3.18 -22.60
N ASN A 423 -4.46 -3.41 -22.31
CA ASN A 423 -3.38 -2.88 -23.14
C ASN A 423 -3.06 -3.82 -24.30
N GLN A 424 -3.24 -3.33 -25.54
CA GLN A 424 -2.98 -4.05 -26.79
C GLN A 424 -1.63 -3.68 -27.44
N HIS A 425 -0.96 -2.65 -26.94
CA HIS A 425 0.34 -2.18 -27.48
C HIS A 425 1.49 -2.96 -26.85
N THR A 426 1.88 -4.06 -27.47
CA THR A 426 2.92 -4.98 -26.96
C THR A 426 4.21 -4.99 -27.75
N GLU A 427 4.18 -4.49 -29.00
CA GLU A 427 5.32 -4.49 -29.91
C GLU A 427 6.21 -3.25 -29.80
N CYS A 428 7.52 -3.45 -29.69
CA CYS A 428 8.53 -2.40 -29.78
C CYS A 428 9.86 -2.95 -30.32
N ASP A 429 10.74 -2.05 -30.78
CA ASP A 429 12.10 -2.46 -31.16
C ASP A 429 13.02 -2.52 -29.91
N VAL A 430 12.87 -1.55 -29.01
CA VAL A 430 13.64 -1.46 -27.75
C VAL A 430 12.71 -1.32 -26.57
N LEU A 431 12.75 -2.30 -25.68
CA LEU A 431 12.08 -2.27 -24.38
C LEU A 431 13.07 -1.78 -23.32
N ILE A 432 12.68 -0.71 -22.59
CA ILE A 432 13.50 -0.12 -21.53
C ILE A 432 12.70 -0.15 -20.23
N ILE A 433 13.24 -0.80 -19.21
CA ILE A 433 12.62 -0.90 -17.89
C ILE A 433 13.54 -0.21 -16.89
N ASP A 434 13.03 0.85 -16.25
CA ASP A 434 13.75 1.59 -15.20
C ASP A 434 13.28 1.19 -13.80
N GLU A 435 14.14 1.41 -12.81
CA GLU A 435 13.93 1.01 -11.41
C GLU A 435 13.61 -0.49 -11.24
N CYS A 436 14.35 -1.36 -11.94
CA CYS A 436 14.14 -2.81 -11.95
C CYS A 436 14.16 -3.45 -10.57
N SER A 437 14.88 -2.89 -9.60
CA SER A 437 14.89 -3.33 -8.19
C SER A 437 13.54 -3.21 -7.48
N THR A 438 12.60 -2.45 -8.05
CA THR A 438 11.25 -2.31 -7.49
C THR A 438 10.22 -3.22 -8.16
N VAL A 439 10.63 -4.03 -9.14
CA VAL A 439 9.76 -4.86 -9.98
C VAL A 439 9.76 -6.29 -9.48
N SER A 440 8.60 -6.80 -9.05
CA SER A 440 8.46 -8.17 -8.55
C SER A 440 8.81 -9.22 -9.61
N ASN A 441 9.23 -10.41 -9.17
CA ASN A 441 9.47 -11.55 -10.07
C ASN A 441 8.23 -11.89 -10.92
N SER A 442 7.05 -11.91 -10.29
CA SER A 442 5.79 -12.19 -10.99
C SER A 442 5.44 -11.15 -12.05
N ASP A 443 5.66 -9.86 -11.78
CA ASP A 443 5.36 -8.82 -12.76
C ASP A 443 6.38 -8.78 -13.89
N MET A 444 7.68 -8.97 -13.57
CA MET A 444 8.71 -9.07 -14.60
C MET A 444 8.46 -10.25 -15.53
N ARG A 445 8.07 -11.41 -15.00
CA ARG A 445 7.66 -12.57 -15.81
C ARG A 445 6.54 -12.20 -16.78
N LYS A 446 5.46 -11.58 -16.30
CA LYS A 446 4.33 -11.15 -17.14
C LYS A 446 4.75 -10.16 -18.22
N VAL A 447 5.66 -9.22 -17.89
CA VAL A 447 6.22 -8.29 -18.88
C VAL A 447 6.96 -9.06 -19.98
N LEU A 448 7.85 -9.99 -19.61
CA LEU A 448 8.64 -10.77 -20.57
C LEU A 448 7.79 -11.76 -21.39
N GLU A 449 6.66 -12.24 -20.88
CA GLU A 449 5.69 -13.07 -21.60
C GLU A 449 4.84 -12.25 -22.57
N LYS A 450 4.51 -11.00 -22.23
CA LYS A 450 3.60 -10.16 -23.01
C LYS A 450 4.30 -9.29 -24.04
N ALA A 451 5.51 -8.80 -23.76
CA ALA A 451 6.21 -7.85 -24.60
C ALA A 451 6.88 -8.53 -25.79
N GLU A 452 6.68 -7.97 -26.99
CA GLU A 452 7.39 -8.35 -28.22
C GLU A 452 8.45 -7.29 -28.52
N PHE A 453 9.73 -7.63 -28.37
CA PHE A 453 10.84 -6.70 -28.52
C PHE A 453 12.07 -7.36 -29.15
N LYS A 454 12.96 -6.53 -29.72
CA LYS A 454 14.25 -6.97 -30.27
C LYS A 454 15.40 -6.78 -29.28
N LEU A 455 15.36 -5.69 -28.53
CA LEU A 455 16.40 -5.33 -27.55
C LEU A 455 15.77 -4.99 -26.21
N LEU A 456 16.45 -5.38 -25.14
CA LEU A 456 16.02 -5.15 -23.76
C LEU A 456 17.08 -4.37 -22.98
N VAL A 457 16.66 -3.28 -22.33
CA VAL A 457 17.48 -2.51 -21.41
C VAL A 457 16.86 -2.54 -20.03
N LEU A 458 17.58 -3.06 -19.06
CA LEU A 458 17.16 -3.17 -17.66
C LEU A 458 18.04 -2.26 -16.81
N VAL A 459 17.42 -1.33 -16.08
CA VAL A 459 18.14 -0.31 -15.33
C VAL A 459 17.66 -0.31 -13.88
N GLY A 460 18.57 -0.30 -12.93
CA GLY A 460 18.21 -0.28 -11.52
C GLY A 460 19.36 -0.07 -10.56
N ASP A 461 19.03 -0.06 -9.28
CA ASP A 461 19.96 0.04 -8.16
C ASP A 461 19.61 -1.04 -7.13
N VAL A 462 20.41 -2.08 -7.03
CA VAL A 462 20.19 -3.22 -6.11
C VAL A 462 20.29 -2.87 -4.63
N TYR A 463 20.71 -1.64 -4.29
CA TYR A 463 20.77 -1.15 -2.91
C TYR A 463 19.59 -0.22 -2.55
N GLN A 464 18.62 -0.02 -3.47
CA GLN A 464 17.39 0.70 -3.17
C GLN A 464 16.34 -0.22 -2.53
N ILE A 465 15.23 0.38 -2.09
CA ILE A 465 14.09 -0.34 -1.52
C ILE A 465 13.59 -1.38 -2.52
N GLU A 466 13.46 -2.61 -2.05
CA GLU A 466 12.93 -3.73 -2.81
C GLU A 466 11.43 -3.59 -3.11
N SER A 467 10.91 -4.43 -3.98
CA SER A 467 9.49 -4.52 -4.29
C SER A 467 8.65 -4.88 -3.05
N ILE A 468 7.37 -4.50 -3.05
CA ILE A 468 6.39 -4.94 -2.01
C ILE A 468 6.15 -6.46 -2.07
N TYR A 469 6.25 -7.04 -3.27
CA TYR A 469 6.18 -8.48 -3.50
C TYR A 469 7.59 -9.03 -3.72
N PHE A 470 7.76 -10.35 -3.58
CA PHE A 470 9.05 -10.99 -3.72
C PHE A 470 9.78 -10.55 -5.00
N GLU A 471 10.98 -10.05 -4.83
CA GLU A 471 11.89 -9.58 -5.88
C GLU A 471 13.32 -10.01 -5.53
N ASN A 472 13.99 -10.69 -6.42
CA ASN A 472 15.42 -10.99 -6.34
C ASN A 472 16.05 -11.16 -7.73
N TRP A 473 15.23 -11.20 -8.78
CA TRP A 473 15.67 -11.53 -10.13
C TRP A 473 16.73 -10.55 -10.66
N PHE A 474 16.60 -9.26 -10.37
CA PHE A 474 17.50 -8.23 -10.89
C PHE A 474 18.89 -8.30 -10.23
N ASP A 475 18.95 -8.56 -8.93
CA ASP A 475 20.22 -8.72 -8.21
C ASP A 475 20.92 -10.01 -8.61
N ILE A 476 20.21 -11.14 -8.66
CA ILE A 476 20.81 -12.43 -9.00
C ILE A 476 21.18 -12.55 -10.47
N ALA A 477 20.52 -11.83 -11.38
CA ALA A 477 20.75 -11.90 -12.82
C ALA A 477 22.23 -11.72 -13.19
N ARG A 478 22.92 -10.79 -12.53
CA ARG A 478 24.36 -10.54 -12.77
C ARG A 478 25.27 -11.76 -12.55
N ASN A 479 24.80 -12.75 -11.77
CA ASN A 479 25.58 -13.96 -11.49
C ASN A 479 25.36 -15.07 -12.55
N PHE A 480 24.31 -14.94 -13.36
CA PHE A 480 23.89 -15.97 -14.32
C PHE A 480 23.99 -15.55 -15.79
N ILE A 481 24.23 -14.28 -16.06
CA ILE A 481 24.27 -13.69 -17.41
C ILE A 481 25.71 -13.34 -17.77
N SER A 482 26.02 -13.31 -19.07
CA SER A 482 27.34 -12.92 -19.58
C SER A 482 27.75 -11.52 -19.07
N LYS A 483 29.00 -11.37 -18.66
CA LYS A 483 29.57 -10.07 -18.28
C LYS A 483 29.49 -9.03 -19.39
N ASP A 484 29.45 -9.46 -20.66
CA ASP A 484 29.28 -8.56 -21.82
C ASP A 484 27.90 -7.85 -21.83
N SER A 485 26.94 -8.32 -21.03
CA SER A 485 25.59 -7.73 -20.89
C SER A 485 25.45 -6.85 -19.65
N ILE A 486 26.50 -6.74 -18.81
CA ILE A 486 26.45 -6.09 -17.50
C ILE A 486 27.26 -4.82 -17.52
N PHE A 487 26.64 -3.70 -17.14
CA PHE A 487 27.25 -2.38 -17.11
C PHE A 487 26.99 -1.77 -15.73
N GLU A 488 28.03 -1.26 -15.07
CA GLU A 488 27.91 -0.60 -13.78
C GLU A 488 28.33 0.87 -13.90
N LEU A 489 27.47 1.79 -13.49
CA LEU A 489 27.74 3.21 -13.40
C LEU A 489 28.14 3.55 -11.97
N THR A 490 29.41 3.93 -11.80
CA THR A 490 30.00 4.12 -10.46
C THR A 490 30.15 5.59 -10.09
N HIS A 491 30.30 6.49 -11.07
CA HIS A 491 30.56 7.91 -10.81
C HIS A 491 29.29 8.69 -10.44
N PRO A 492 29.22 9.28 -9.21
CA PRO A 492 28.08 10.09 -8.80
C PRO A 492 28.14 11.52 -9.37
N TYR A 493 27.06 11.96 -10.01
CA TYR A 493 26.95 13.32 -10.57
C TYR A 493 26.03 14.23 -9.75
N ARG A 494 25.27 13.69 -8.79
CA ARG A 494 24.25 14.45 -8.02
C ARG A 494 24.88 15.39 -7.01
N THR A 495 26.05 15.05 -6.46
CA THR A 495 26.77 15.86 -5.48
C THR A 495 28.27 15.71 -5.64
N GLN A 496 29.01 16.79 -5.32
CA GLN A 496 30.47 16.79 -5.21
C GLN A 496 30.91 16.90 -3.75
N ASN A 497 29.97 16.87 -2.80
CA ASN A 497 30.25 16.93 -1.37
C ASN A 497 30.82 15.60 -0.87
N GLU A 498 32.15 15.55 -0.66
CA GLU A 498 32.85 14.34 -0.23
C GLU A 498 32.33 13.76 1.09
N ASN A 499 31.90 14.61 2.03
CA ASN A 499 31.33 14.16 3.30
C ASN A 499 30.02 13.41 3.08
N LEU A 500 29.18 13.92 2.19
CA LEU A 500 27.91 13.28 1.86
C LEU A 500 28.13 11.98 1.08
N LEU A 501 29.10 11.96 0.17
CA LEU A 501 29.50 10.73 -0.54
C LEU A 501 30.00 9.65 0.41
N THR A 502 30.80 10.04 1.41
CA THR A 502 31.27 9.11 2.46
C THR A 502 30.10 8.51 3.25
N VAL A 503 29.11 9.33 3.61
CA VAL A 503 27.90 8.84 4.29
C VAL A 503 27.13 7.86 3.40
N TRP A 504 26.93 8.19 2.12
CA TRP A 504 26.24 7.30 1.16
C TRP A 504 26.95 5.96 0.98
N GLU A 505 28.29 5.97 0.89
CA GLU A 505 29.09 4.76 0.78
C GLU A 505 28.93 3.87 2.02
N ARG A 506 28.99 4.46 3.22
CA ARG A 506 28.80 3.71 4.47
C ARG A 506 27.40 3.15 4.62
N VAL A 507 26.36 3.90 4.22
CA VAL A 507 24.97 3.39 4.18
C VAL A 507 24.90 2.18 3.24
N ARG A 508 25.47 2.29 2.05
CA ARG A 508 25.46 1.26 1.03
C ARG A 508 26.15 -0.03 1.49
N ASN A 509 27.23 0.11 2.23
CA ASN A 509 28.01 -1.01 2.76
C ASN A 509 27.50 -1.53 4.12
N LEU A 510 26.38 -0.97 4.64
CA LEU A 510 25.85 -1.25 5.97
C LEU A 510 26.91 -1.12 7.07
N ASP A 511 27.80 -0.13 6.95
CA ASP A 511 28.90 0.09 7.87
C ASP A 511 28.40 0.62 9.21
N ILE A 512 28.70 -0.10 10.30
CA ILE A 512 28.32 0.29 11.67
C ILE A 512 28.90 1.64 12.08
N ALA A 513 30.05 2.05 11.49
CA ALA A 513 30.70 3.32 11.78
C ALA A 513 30.06 4.54 11.06
N ILE A 514 28.86 4.38 10.48
CA ILE A 514 28.14 5.46 9.78
C ILE A 514 27.86 6.68 10.67
N LEU A 515 27.70 6.50 11.98
CA LEU A 515 27.41 7.60 12.90
C LEU A 515 28.54 8.62 12.99
N GLU A 516 29.78 8.20 12.80
CA GLU A 516 30.95 9.08 12.90
C GLU A 516 30.91 10.19 11.84
N PRO A 517 30.84 9.91 10.50
CA PRO A 517 30.77 10.98 9.50
C PRO A 517 29.47 11.77 9.59
N MET A 518 28.35 11.18 10.01
CA MET A 518 27.10 11.90 10.19
C MET A 518 27.20 12.99 11.25
N VAL A 519 27.81 12.67 12.41
CA VAL A 519 28.01 13.64 13.51
C VAL A 519 29.07 14.66 13.16
N LYS A 520 30.23 14.24 12.63
CA LYS A 520 31.34 15.14 12.23
C LYS A 520 30.92 16.17 11.18
N SER A 521 30.09 15.73 10.20
CA SER A 521 29.63 16.60 9.12
C SER A 521 28.33 17.33 9.45
N LYS A 522 27.85 17.23 10.67
CA LYS A 522 26.56 17.83 11.15
C LYS A 522 25.32 17.38 10.36
N TYR A 523 25.35 16.17 9.79
CA TYR A 523 24.16 15.56 9.17
C TYR A 523 23.22 14.93 10.20
N SER A 524 23.66 14.80 11.44
CA SER A 524 22.84 14.36 12.58
C SER A 524 22.88 15.44 13.66
N ILE A 525 21.71 15.92 14.03
CA ILE A 525 21.53 16.88 15.12
C ILE A 525 20.50 16.32 16.11
N ARG A 526 20.50 16.83 17.33
CA ARG A 526 19.46 16.53 18.29
C ARG A 526 18.14 17.09 17.76
N LEU A 527 17.06 16.29 17.89
CA LEU A 527 15.74 16.76 17.55
C LEU A 527 15.31 17.88 18.51
N ASP A 528 15.02 19.05 17.97
CA ASP A 528 14.61 20.25 18.69
C ASP A 528 13.51 21.02 17.93
N GLU A 529 13.18 22.22 18.38
CA GLU A 529 12.13 23.04 17.77
C GLU A 529 12.43 23.51 16.34
N SER A 530 13.66 23.39 15.87
CA SER A 530 14.03 23.79 14.50
C SER A 530 13.30 22.99 13.42
N ILE A 531 12.79 21.80 13.75
CA ILE A 531 11.96 20.99 12.83
C ILE A 531 10.68 21.74 12.39
N PHE A 532 10.24 22.73 13.16
CA PHE A 532 9.06 23.53 12.85
C PHE A 532 9.38 24.87 12.17
N SER A 533 10.64 25.12 11.90
CA SER A 533 11.12 26.33 11.23
C SER A 533 11.39 26.00 9.78
N HIS A 534 10.67 26.65 8.86
CA HIS A 534 10.97 26.54 7.44
C HIS A 534 12.24 27.30 7.13
N ALA A 535 13.26 26.61 6.63
CA ALA A 535 14.49 27.24 6.19
C ALA A 535 14.38 27.73 4.73
N GLU A 536 13.74 26.94 3.85
CA GLU A 536 13.59 27.20 2.43
C GLU A 536 12.30 26.59 1.87
N GLU A 537 11.82 27.08 0.71
CA GLU A 537 10.58 26.59 0.07
C GLU A 537 10.66 25.13 -0.42
N ASP A 538 11.86 24.59 -0.64
CA ASP A 538 12.12 23.26 -1.16
C ASP A 538 12.41 22.20 -0.07
N GLU A 539 12.11 22.49 1.19
CA GLU A 539 12.36 21.58 2.30
C GLU A 539 11.33 20.46 2.37
N ILE A 540 11.79 19.21 2.55
CA ILE A 540 10.95 18.03 2.76
C ILE A 540 11.35 17.33 4.05
N ILE A 541 10.37 17.05 4.92
CA ILE A 541 10.53 16.26 6.13
C ILE A 541 10.16 14.81 5.83
N LEU A 542 11.12 13.91 5.93
CA LEU A 542 10.91 12.47 5.76
C LEU A 542 10.68 11.81 7.13
N CYS A 543 9.54 11.17 7.30
CA CYS A 543 9.16 10.43 8.50
C CYS A 543 9.17 8.92 8.22
N LEU A 544 9.75 8.13 9.14
CA LEU A 544 9.80 6.67 9.01
C LEU A 544 8.43 6.01 9.20
N ASN A 545 7.51 6.65 9.94
CA ASN A 545 6.21 6.11 10.30
C ASN A 545 5.09 7.09 9.95
N TYR A 546 3.90 6.55 9.72
CA TYR A 546 2.67 7.34 9.62
C TYR A 546 2.18 7.77 11.01
N ASP A 547 2.35 6.91 12.01
CA ASP A 547 1.80 7.01 13.35
C ASP A 547 2.91 7.34 14.37
N GLY A 548 2.51 7.75 15.58
CA GLY A 548 3.43 8.16 16.62
C GLY A 548 3.64 9.67 16.69
N LEU A 549 4.24 10.14 17.79
CA LEU A 549 4.42 11.57 18.05
C LEU A 549 5.18 12.29 16.91
N TYR A 550 6.16 11.61 16.33
CA TYR A 550 6.99 12.10 15.22
C TYR A 550 6.65 11.40 13.89
N GLY A 551 5.49 10.79 13.78
CA GLY A 551 4.97 10.25 12.53
C GLY A 551 4.45 11.37 11.61
N ILE A 552 4.39 11.07 10.30
CA ILE A 552 4.02 12.07 9.28
C ILE A 552 2.68 12.76 9.57
N ASN A 553 1.69 12.03 10.10
CA ASN A 553 0.37 12.59 10.40
C ASN A 553 0.42 13.65 11.52
N ASN A 554 1.22 13.41 12.56
CA ASN A 554 1.40 14.40 13.64
C ASN A 554 2.30 15.56 13.20
N ILE A 555 3.39 15.29 12.49
CA ILE A 555 4.28 16.35 11.98
C ILE A 555 3.49 17.30 11.07
N ASN A 556 2.68 16.78 10.14
CA ASN A 556 1.82 17.62 9.30
C ASN A 556 0.86 18.47 10.13
N ARG A 557 0.25 17.93 11.19
CA ARG A 557 -0.61 18.66 12.11
C ARG A 557 0.12 19.77 12.85
N PHE A 558 1.34 19.52 13.27
CA PHE A 558 2.19 20.49 13.94
C PHE A 558 2.60 21.62 12.99
N LEU A 559 2.96 21.30 11.76
CA LEU A 559 3.26 22.29 10.73
C LEU A 559 2.02 23.11 10.36
N GLN A 560 0.85 22.48 10.23
CA GLN A 560 -0.42 23.17 9.98
C GLN A 560 -0.78 24.16 11.09
N ASN A 561 -0.38 23.91 12.35
CA ASN A 561 -0.62 24.84 13.45
C ASN A 561 0.09 26.19 13.25
N SER A 562 1.19 26.23 12.50
CA SER A 562 1.88 27.48 12.16
C SER A 562 1.16 28.31 11.10
N ASN A 563 0.24 27.72 10.33
CA ASN A 563 -0.60 28.44 9.37
C ASN A 563 -1.68 29.25 10.15
N PRO A 564 -1.68 30.61 10.06
CA PRO A 564 -2.60 31.47 10.82
C PRO A 564 -4.03 31.46 10.29
N SER A 565 -4.29 30.89 9.11
CA SER A 565 -5.62 30.88 8.50
C SER A 565 -6.63 30.14 9.39
N PRO A 566 -7.91 30.54 9.38
CA PRO A 566 -8.95 29.86 10.14
C PRO A 566 -9.06 28.39 9.74
N ALA A 567 -9.15 27.53 10.74
CA ALA A 567 -9.30 26.10 10.53
C ALA A 567 -10.77 25.75 10.25
N ILE A 568 -11.01 25.02 9.17
CA ILE A 568 -12.32 24.48 8.78
C ILE A 568 -12.29 22.99 9.02
N GLN A 569 -13.20 22.49 9.86
CA GLN A 569 -13.35 21.06 10.13
C GLN A 569 -14.39 20.44 9.22
N TRP A 570 -14.00 19.34 8.56
CA TRP A 570 -14.90 18.52 7.75
C TRP A 570 -14.66 17.04 8.05
N GLY A 571 -15.64 16.38 8.63
CA GLY A 571 -15.44 15.04 9.16
C GLY A 571 -14.35 15.01 10.22
N ILE A 572 -13.38 14.10 10.05
CA ILE A 572 -12.18 14.01 10.91
C ILE A 572 -11.03 14.93 10.45
N GLY A 573 -11.12 15.49 9.23
CA GLY A 573 -10.12 16.36 8.62
C GLY A 573 -10.19 17.80 9.14
N LEU A 574 -9.06 18.47 9.09
CA LEU A 574 -8.91 19.88 9.40
C LEU A 574 -8.18 20.55 8.23
N TYR A 575 -8.78 21.58 7.66
CA TYR A 575 -8.28 22.24 6.46
C TYR A 575 -8.12 23.75 6.70
N LYS A 576 -7.08 24.32 6.12
CA LYS A 576 -6.83 25.77 6.14
C LYS A 576 -6.46 26.27 4.76
N VAL A 577 -6.90 27.47 4.40
CA VAL A 577 -6.38 28.14 3.20
C VAL A 577 -4.88 28.34 3.35
N GLY A 578 -4.11 28.03 2.32
CA GLY A 578 -2.65 28.05 2.32
C GLY A 578 -1.98 26.70 2.63
N ASP A 579 -2.73 25.69 3.08
CA ASP A 579 -2.15 24.37 3.33
C ASP A 579 -1.73 23.71 2.01
N PRO A 580 -0.54 23.09 1.96
CA PRO A 580 -0.16 22.22 0.86
C PRO A 580 -0.99 20.93 0.91
N VAL A 581 -1.33 20.40 -0.25
CA VAL A 581 -2.10 19.15 -0.37
C VAL A 581 -1.49 18.21 -1.39
N LEU A 582 -1.71 16.91 -1.16
CA LEU A 582 -1.39 15.86 -2.11
C LEU A 582 -2.68 15.14 -2.53
N PHE A 583 -2.84 14.90 -3.83
CA PHE A 583 -3.92 14.05 -4.32
C PHE A 583 -3.56 12.59 -4.09
N ASN A 584 -4.54 11.81 -3.64
CA ASN A 584 -4.41 10.38 -3.39
C ASN A 584 -5.66 9.64 -3.84
N GLU A 585 -5.47 8.44 -4.37
CA GLU A 585 -6.55 7.57 -4.86
C GLU A 585 -7.53 8.32 -5.77
N SER A 586 -6.97 9.09 -6.68
CA SER A 586 -7.73 10.00 -7.53
C SER A 586 -8.34 9.31 -8.75
N ASP A 587 -9.07 8.18 -8.56
CA ASP A 587 -9.86 7.60 -9.66
C ASP A 587 -10.82 8.62 -10.26
N ARG A 588 -11.29 9.56 -9.44
CA ARG A 588 -12.18 10.66 -9.82
C ARG A 588 -11.56 11.60 -10.87
N PHE A 589 -10.25 11.86 -10.76
CA PHE A 589 -9.54 12.82 -11.62
C PHE A 589 -8.46 12.17 -12.50
N SER A 590 -8.29 10.85 -12.39
CA SER A 590 -7.31 10.10 -13.18
C SER A 590 -7.75 9.98 -14.64
N PRO A 591 -6.82 10.02 -15.61
CA PRO A 591 -5.37 10.12 -15.45
C PRO A 591 -4.83 11.56 -15.38
N LEU A 592 -5.68 12.59 -15.39
CA LEU A 592 -5.26 13.99 -15.47
C LEU A 592 -4.56 14.46 -14.19
N ILE A 593 -5.16 14.14 -13.03
CA ILE A 593 -4.57 14.35 -11.72
C ILE A 593 -4.38 12.96 -11.09
N HIS A 594 -3.14 12.59 -10.87
CA HIS A 594 -2.76 11.25 -10.38
C HIS A 594 -2.26 11.31 -8.93
N ASN A 595 -2.04 10.15 -8.35
CA ASN A 595 -1.49 10.03 -6.99
C ASN A 595 -0.16 10.77 -6.85
N ASN A 596 -0.02 11.51 -5.75
CA ASN A 596 1.09 12.41 -5.44
C ASN A 596 1.16 13.70 -6.28
N SER A 597 0.14 14.02 -7.08
CA SER A 597 0.01 15.37 -7.63
C SER A 597 -0.11 16.36 -6.48
N LYS A 598 0.63 17.47 -6.58
CA LYS A 598 0.73 18.48 -5.53
C LYS A 598 -0.17 19.66 -5.83
N GLY A 599 -0.63 20.32 -4.79
CA GLY A 599 -1.35 21.57 -4.88
C GLY A 599 -1.34 22.33 -3.57
N ARG A 600 -1.99 23.50 -3.57
CA ARG A 600 -2.18 24.35 -2.41
C ARG A 600 -3.64 24.78 -2.32
N ILE A 601 -4.22 24.73 -1.16
CA ILE A 601 -5.58 25.24 -0.93
C ILE A 601 -5.58 26.75 -1.05
N VAL A 602 -6.30 27.29 -2.04
CA VAL A 602 -6.45 28.75 -2.23
C VAL A 602 -7.83 29.25 -1.83
N GLY A 603 -8.83 28.35 -1.74
CA GLY A 603 -10.17 28.67 -1.28
C GLY A 603 -10.87 27.48 -0.65
N ILE A 604 -11.70 27.75 0.37
CA ILE A 604 -12.57 26.75 0.98
C ILE A 604 -13.93 27.41 1.23
N ALA A 605 -15.01 26.75 0.83
CA ALA A 605 -16.37 27.12 1.15
C ALA A 605 -17.13 25.90 1.69
N THR A 606 -18.02 26.10 2.66
CA THR A 606 -18.81 25.04 3.29
C THR A 606 -20.30 25.28 3.10
N GLU A 607 -21.00 24.25 2.71
CA GLU A 607 -22.45 24.15 2.70
C GLU A 607 -22.88 23.07 3.70
N GLU A 608 -24.18 22.90 3.94
CA GLU A 608 -24.68 21.94 4.94
C GLU A 608 -24.19 20.51 4.68
N MET A 609 -24.14 20.10 3.41
CA MET A 609 -23.81 18.73 2.98
C MET A 609 -22.55 18.63 2.12
N LYS A 610 -21.89 19.76 1.80
CA LYS A 610 -20.72 19.79 0.93
C LYS A 610 -19.67 20.76 1.43
N ILE A 611 -18.40 20.40 1.19
CA ILE A 611 -17.28 21.32 1.29
C ILE A 611 -16.70 21.50 -0.12
N TRP A 612 -16.43 22.72 -0.49
CA TRP A 612 -15.81 23.09 -1.76
C TRP A 612 -14.37 23.46 -1.53
N PHE A 613 -13.49 22.93 -2.37
CA PHE A 613 -12.07 23.27 -2.39
C PHE A 613 -11.72 23.94 -3.70
N GLU A 614 -10.92 24.99 -3.62
CA GLU A 614 -10.20 25.58 -4.73
C GLU A 614 -8.72 25.29 -4.50
N ILE A 615 -8.12 24.51 -5.42
CA ILE A 615 -6.74 24.02 -5.30
C ILE A 615 -5.93 24.56 -6.47
N GLU A 616 -4.88 25.32 -6.18
CA GLU A 616 -3.83 25.65 -7.14
C GLU A 616 -2.91 24.44 -7.28
N LEU A 617 -2.78 23.91 -8.50
CA LEU A 617 -1.93 22.75 -8.83
C LEU A 617 -0.51 23.21 -9.14
N ASP A 618 0.47 22.31 -9.02
CA ASP A 618 1.86 22.53 -9.46
C ASP A 618 2.05 22.38 -10.99
N CYS A 619 0.96 22.28 -11.75
CA CYS A 619 0.98 22.07 -13.19
C CYS A 619 -0.12 22.87 -13.89
N VAL A 620 -0.01 22.94 -15.22
CA VAL A 620 -1.01 23.56 -16.08
C VAL A 620 -1.85 22.47 -16.73
N ILE A 621 -3.17 22.58 -16.63
CA ILE A 621 -4.16 21.74 -17.30
C ILE A 621 -4.83 22.56 -18.40
N ASN A 622 -4.92 21.99 -19.60
CA ASN A 622 -5.62 22.63 -20.71
C ASN A 622 -7.14 22.41 -20.58
N GLU A 623 -7.94 23.36 -21.00
CA GLU A 623 -9.41 23.28 -20.96
C GLU A 623 -9.95 22.03 -21.70
N LEU A 624 -9.34 21.65 -22.82
CA LEU A 624 -9.73 20.48 -23.59
C LEU A 624 -9.48 19.17 -22.84
N ASP A 625 -8.39 19.12 -22.08
CA ASP A 625 -8.03 17.93 -21.28
C ASP A 625 -8.89 17.83 -20.02
N ALA A 626 -9.39 18.96 -19.49
CA ALA A 626 -10.26 19.02 -18.32
C ALA A 626 -11.71 18.60 -18.62
N TRP A 627 -12.09 18.54 -19.89
CA TRP A 627 -13.47 18.27 -20.27
C TRP A 627 -13.91 16.86 -19.87
N GLY A 628 -15.06 16.77 -19.18
CA GLY A 628 -15.63 15.51 -18.72
C GLY A 628 -15.20 15.05 -17.34
N TYR A 629 -14.33 15.79 -16.65
CA TYR A 629 -13.97 15.53 -15.25
C TYR A 629 -14.89 16.28 -14.29
N ASP A 630 -15.01 15.73 -13.06
CA ASP A 630 -15.86 16.29 -12.00
C ASP A 630 -15.13 17.37 -11.19
N PHE A 631 -14.64 18.38 -11.89
CA PHE A 631 -14.12 19.64 -11.35
C PHE A 631 -14.31 20.79 -12.35
N GLU A 632 -14.33 22.00 -11.84
CA GLU A 632 -14.32 23.23 -12.64
C GLU A 632 -12.89 23.77 -12.74
N LEU A 633 -12.44 24.09 -13.94
CA LEU A 633 -11.18 24.80 -14.15
C LEU A 633 -11.45 26.30 -13.96
N MET A 634 -10.74 26.90 -13.01
CA MET A 634 -10.82 28.33 -12.71
C MET A 634 -9.76 29.11 -13.49
N ASP A 635 -9.85 30.44 -13.46
CA ASP A 635 -8.79 31.29 -14.01
C ASP A 635 -7.42 30.92 -13.43
N ALA A 636 -6.39 30.96 -14.30
CA ALA A 636 -5.03 30.63 -13.88
C ALA A 636 -4.56 31.54 -12.73
N SER A 637 -3.76 30.95 -11.84
CA SER A 637 -3.15 31.70 -10.74
C SER A 637 -2.15 32.76 -11.24
N LYS A 638 -1.71 33.64 -10.34
CA LYS A 638 -0.64 34.61 -10.64
C LYS A 638 0.68 33.95 -11.06
N SER A 639 0.89 32.72 -10.64
CA SER A 639 2.04 31.89 -11.02
C SER A 639 1.89 31.23 -12.41
N GLY A 640 0.70 31.31 -13.02
CA GLY A 640 0.36 30.67 -14.28
C GLY A 640 -0.09 29.22 -14.14
N ASN A 641 -0.18 28.68 -12.93
CA ASN A 641 -0.66 27.35 -12.63
C ASN A 641 -2.19 27.25 -12.70
N SER A 642 -2.72 26.07 -12.97
CA SER A 642 -4.16 25.84 -12.99
C SER A 642 -4.76 25.79 -11.60
N ILE A 643 -5.93 26.40 -11.42
CA ILE A 643 -6.75 26.28 -10.24
C ILE A 643 -7.96 25.42 -10.58
N ILE A 644 -8.20 24.38 -9.78
CA ILE A 644 -9.39 23.53 -9.90
C ILE A 644 -10.32 23.72 -8.73
N LYS A 645 -11.62 23.64 -8.99
CA LYS A 645 -12.66 23.70 -7.97
C LYS A 645 -13.52 22.44 -8.03
N PHE A 646 -13.69 21.82 -6.87
CA PHE A 646 -14.53 20.62 -6.74
C PHE A 646 -15.14 20.54 -5.33
N SER A 647 -16.18 19.72 -5.19
CA SER A 647 -16.83 19.50 -3.89
C SER A 647 -16.59 18.10 -3.34
N VAL A 648 -16.64 18.00 -2.02
CA VAL A 648 -16.64 16.73 -1.29
C VAL A 648 -17.87 16.69 -0.41
N ASP A 649 -18.67 15.63 -0.54
CA ASP A 649 -19.88 15.45 0.23
C ASP A 649 -19.59 15.12 1.70
N LYS A 650 -20.52 15.47 2.58
CA LYS A 650 -20.44 15.13 4.00
C LYS A 650 -20.64 13.62 4.15
N TYR A 651 -19.65 12.98 4.73
CA TYR A 651 -19.74 11.56 5.06
C TYR A 651 -20.94 11.27 5.96
N ARG A 652 -21.78 10.31 5.56
CA ARG A 652 -22.84 9.72 6.37
C ARG A 652 -22.47 8.28 6.69
N SER A 653 -22.61 7.89 7.94
CA SER A 653 -22.31 6.53 8.38
C SER A 653 -23.17 5.43 7.71
N THR A 654 -24.29 5.83 7.10
CA THR A 654 -25.19 4.97 6.35
C THR A 654 -24.82 4.87 4.88
N ASP A 655 -24.01 5.78 4.35
CA ASP A 655 -23.66 5.83 2.94
C ASP A 655 -22.45 4.93 2.67
N GLU A 656 -22.44 4.32 1.51
CA GLU A 656 -21.45 3.28 1.22
C GLU A 656 -20.06 3.82 0.93
N ASP A 657 -19.94 4.97 0.29
CA ASP A 657 -18.62 5.51 -0.09
C ASP A 657 -18.66 7.01 -0.40
N ASP A 658 -17.85 7.80 0.29
CA ASP A 658 -17.55 9.18 -0.07
C ASP A 658 -16.13 9.29 -0.65
N ASP A 659 -15.99 10.08 -1.71
CA ASP A 659 -14.69 10.37 -2.32
C ASP A 659 -13.95 11.47 -1.54
N TYR A 660 -12.98 11.07 -0.71
CA TYR A 660 -11.96 11.98 -0.23
C TYR A 660 -10.79 11.96 -1.22
N CYS A 661 -10.60 13.01 -1.98
CA CYS A 661 -9.56 13.07 -3.00
C CYS A 661 -8.36 13.95 -2.63
N ILE A 662 -8.38 14.64 -1.49
CA ILE A 662 -7.28 15.52 -1.05
C ILE A 662 -6.86 15.27 0.41
N ARG A 663 -5.62 15.62 0.71
CA ARG A 663 -4.96 15.61 2.03
C ARG A 663 -4.32 16.92 2.32
#